data_b831fed358eddc78b9be1e9737625565
#
_entry.id   b831fed358eddc78b9be1e9737625565
#
_cell.length_a   1.000
_cell.length_b   1.000
_cell.length_c   1.000
_cell.angle_alpha   90.00
_cell.angle_beta   90.00
_cell.angle_gamma   90.00
#
_symmetry.space_group_name_H-M   'P 1'
#
loop_
_entity.id
_entity.type
_entity.pdbx_description
1 polymer ?
#
loop_
_entity_poly.entity_id
_entity_poly.type
_entity_poly.pdbx_seq_one_letter_code
_entity_poly.pdbx_strand_id
1 'polypeptide(L)'
;MVKKGAKMSYHKSGVRKKSKSEHIESPSAISEAEYLDHAYALREVHKRTDDLFGPAEYLLRNCVKTKIDDSLTLGVQDCEFLIWRFIQRLLSLEQYKAAAIVSWGPDLFTPEPHCTQLVWESLRTHAKNLIQGGGSLSKSYSGAVFFGLDYMRDPEWTCVKVLSVTRQHAVTNVFAHLKNLLQSTIVPIPNLILKSDSIRVNNDDKQGIHLTSIPQGDDGKGRLRGFHPVPRPEEHPQFGKLSRISLILDEAEEIPEGVWEDVNNILLTEESQGDRVKVFAATNPKDRNSKFGILAEPKNGWSSIDIDEHETWTSAKGWNVVRLDGARCENVEQKKIVFPGLQTWEGFERLLKLGTDNPEYFTMARGWFPESSAQVVIVNEQLFSNSKGLYTFSGPTVAAAGVDMAFDGNDSVIYTLLRHGSAIGWTDIRGEFHKFKTERRVIQVEQQFVLGKCDTIEQSKAIMKLSNELFVKPQWLSTDRTGNGTGVHDALCSMFGPEVFGIMFGWAATDTRILDDDSHQCSEIYHDIVTEMAFAVRRFMETDLIKLNPGISWNQLEKETVPRRYSQQGRGILRIESKKDFKKRNSNNSPDRFDSLIIAVHGVRMNAGMSGLMVENPAQTKQPAHKQQHGVVDVLEFLDMST
;
A
#
# COMPACT_ATOMS: atom_id res chain seq x y z
N MET A 1 -46.20 -18.63 34.88
CA MET A 1 -45.40 -18.89 36.11
C MET A 1 -44.16 -18.01 36.02
N VAL A 2 -44.13 -16.98 36.83
CA VAL A 2 -43.14 -15.92 36.89
C VAL A 2 -42.05 -16.34 37.88
N LYS A 3 -40.75 -16.31 37.50
CA LYS A 3 -39.68 -16.34 38.48
C LYS A 3 -38.96 -14.98 38.47
N LYS A 4 -39.08 -14.31 39.61
CA LYS A 4 -38.46 -13.04 39.97
C LYS A 4 -36.94 -13.19 40.12
N GLY A 5 -36.19 -12.28 39.48
CA GLY A 5 -34.77 -12.09 39.77
C GLY A 5 -34.58 -11.20 41.02
N ALA A 6 -33.61 -11.57 41.84
CA ALA A 6 -33.29 -10.86 43.07
C ALA A 6 -32.51 -9.58 42.76
N LYS A 7 -32.99 -8.43 43.25
CA LYS A 7 -32.27 -7.17 43.35
C LYS A 7 -31.40 -7.18 44.61
N MET A 8 -30.08 -7.05 44.47
CA MET A 8 -29.21 -6.69 45.59
C MET A 8 -29.41 -5.20 45.93
N SER A 9 -29.92 -4.95 47.14
CA SER A 9 -30.04 -3.60 47.69
C SER A 9 -28.80 -3.26 48.51
N TYR A 10 -28.16 -2.18 48.15
CA TYR A 10 -27.13 -1.56 49.00
C TYR A 10 -27.78 -0.81 50.16
N HIS A 11 -27.48 -1.22 51.39
CA HIS A 11 -27.83 -0.49 52.61
C HIS A 11 -26.97 0.77 52.76
N LYS A 12 -27.60 1.92 52.77
CA LYS A 12 -27.02 3.18 53.26
C LYS A 12 -27.08 3.20 54.77
N SER A 13 -25.95 3.08 55.46
CA SER A 13 -25.84 3.51 56.85
C SER A 13 -25.28 4.96 56.88
N GLY A 14 -26.14 5.87 57.26
CA GLY A 14 -25.77 7.26 57.45
C GLY A 14 -25.10 7.51 58.81
N VAL A 15 -23.96 8.21 58.79
CA VAL A 15 -23.55 9.04 59.92
C VAL A 15 -23.05 10.35 59.35
N ARG A 16 -23.84 11.42 59.55
CA ARG A 16 -23.42 12.83 59.39
C ARG A 16 -22.52 13.19 60.56
N LYS A 17 -21.22 13.48 60.30
CA LYS A 17 -20.46 14.40 61.10
C LYS A 17 -19.91 15.51 60.21
N LYS A 18 -20.30 16.75 60.50
CA LYS A 18 -19.69 17.98 59.97
C LYS A 18 -18.28 18.01 60.49
N SER A 19 -17.26 18.00 59.64
CA SER A 19 -15.92 18.41 59.96
C SER A 19 -15.50 19.56 59.05
N LYS A 20 -14.79 20.50 59.63
CA LYS A 20 -14.27 21.73 59.10
C LYS A 20 -13.57 21.51 57.76
N SER A 21 -13.79 22.42 56.83
CA SER A 21 -13.03 22.54 55.61
C SER A 21 -11.58 22.91 55.92
N GLU A 22 -10.73 21.91 56.01
CA GLU A 22 -9.30 22.13 55.83
C GLU A 22 -9.07 22.29 54.32
N HIS A 23 -8.46 23.42 53.94
CA HIS A 23 -7.92 23.60 52.62
C HIS A 23 -6.88 22.51 52.35
N ILE A 24 -7.27 21.46 51.64
CA ILE A 24 -6.31 20.54 51.06
C ILE A 24 -5.71 21.29 49.88
N GLU A 25 -4.46 21.75 50.03
CA GLU A 25 -3.65 22.19 48.91
C GLU A 25 -3.72 21.10 47.81
N SER A 26 -4.05 21.52 46.60
CA SER A 26 -3.99 20.62 45.44
C SER A 26 -2.60 20.03 45.38
N PRO A 27 -2.43 18.69 45.32
CA PRO A 27 -1.12 18.10 45.21
C PRO A 27 -0.40 18.72 44.00
N SER A 28 0.83 19.19 44.21
CA SER A 28 1.71 19.58 43.12
C SER A 28 1.66 18.53 42.01
N ALA A 29 1.43 18.95 40.77
CA ALA A 29 1.31 18.03 39.64
C ALA A 29 2.58 17.17 39.55
N ILE A 30 2.43 15.86 39.76
CA ILE A 30 3.50 14.88 39.62
C ILE A 30 3.95 14.88 38.15
N SER A 31 5.24 14.93 37.89
CA SER A 31 5.79 14.92 36.53
C SER A 31 5.63 13.55 35.84
N GLU A 32 5.68 13.51 34.51
CA GLU A 32 5.65 12.25 33.75
C GLU A 32 6.80 11.31 34.18
N ALA A 33 7.96 11.88 34.46
CA ALA A 33 9.13 11.13 34.92
C ALA A 33 8.87 10.43 36.28
N GLU A 34 8.23 11.14 37.22
CA GLU A 34 7.89 10.55 38.53
C GLU A 34 6.87 9.40 38.41
N TYR A 35 5.91 9.50 37.47
CA TYR A 35 4.99 8.39 37.20
C TYR A 35 5.71 7.19 36.58
N LEU A 36 6.70 7.40 35.72
CA LEU A 36 7.52 6.34 35.18
C LEU A 36 8.37 5.68 36.27
N ASP A 37 9.01 6.46 37.14
CA ASP A 37 9.79 5.95 38.26
C ASP A 37 8.94 5.07 39.19
N HIS A 38 7.73 5.49 39.50
CA HIS A 38 6.79 4.70 40.28
C HIS A 38 6.37 3.41 39.53
N ALA A 39 6.18 3.45 38.23
CA ALA A 39 5.82 2.28 37.44
C ALA A 39 6.96 1.24 37.43
N TYR A 40 8.19 1.65 37.20
CA TYR A 40 9.36 0.78 37.26
C TYR A 40 9.57 0.21 38.67
N ALA A 41 9.49 1.05 39.71
CA ALA A 41 9.63 0.61 41.09
C ALA A 41 8.57 -0.43 41.50
N LEU A 42 7.31 -0.22 41.06
CA LEU A 42 6.22 -1.18 41.31
C LEU A 42 6.51 -2.53 40.64
N ARG A 43 7.00 -2.54 39.42
CA ARG A 43 7.35 -3.78 38.70
C ARG A 43 8.56 -4.48 39.32
N GLU A 44 9.56 -3.75 39.80
CA GLU A 44 10.69 -4.31 40.54
C GLU A 44 10.26 -4.95 41.87
N VAL A 45 9.29 -4.34 42.57
CA VAL A 45 8.71 -4.94 43.77
C VAL A 45 7.97 -6.24 43.39
N HIS A 46 7.10 -6.21 42.37
CA HIS A 46 6.41 -7.40 41.90
C HIS A 46 7.36 -8.54 41.50
N LYS A 47 8.42 -8.24 40.77
CA LYS A 47 9.44 -9.21 40.37
C LYS A 47 10.17 -9.85 41.56
N ARG A 48 10.34 -9.09 42.65
CA ARG A 48 11.00 -9.59 43.88
C ARG A 48 10.07 -10.39 44.77
N THR A 49 8.80 -10.00 44.89
CA THR A 49 7.84 -10.65 45.79
C THR A 49 7.11 -11.80 45.09
N ASP A 50 7.03 -11.77 43.76
CA ASP A 50 6.26 -12.73 42.95
C ASP A 50 4.79 -12.84 43.39
N ASP A 51 4.25 -11.72 43.92
CA ASP A 51 2.87 -11.60 44.37
C ASP A 51 2.28 -10.21 44.04
N LEU A 52 1.01 -9.96 44.39
CA LEU A 52 0.37 -8.67 44.24
C LEU A 52 0.35 -7.83 45.52
N PHE A 53 0.74 -8.38 46.66
CA PHE A 53 0.73 -7.68 47.97
C PHE A 53 1.82 -6.61 48.02
N GLY A 54 3.04 -6.95 47.60
CA GLY A 54 4.17 -6.00 47.55
C GLY A 54 3.85 -4.77 46.65
N PRO A 55 3.42 -4.94 45.40
CA PRO A 55 2.96 -3.85 44.56
C PRO A 55 1.83 -3.01 45.17
N ALA A 56 0.81 -3.64 45.74
CA ALA A 56 -0.31 -2.94 46.38
C ALA A 56 0.16 -2.10 47.59
N GLU A 57 1.00 -2.67 48.45
CA GLU A 57 1.61 -1.95 49.58
C GLU A 57 2.46 -0.77 49.09
N TYR A 58 3.28 -0.98 48.04
CA TYR A 58 4.04 0.10 47.43
C TYR A 58 3.16 1.26 46.98
N LEU A 59 2.03 0.98 46.32
CA LEU A 59 1.07 2.01 45.89
C LEU A 59 0.47 2.78 47.05
N LEU A 60 0.06 2.07 48.11
CA LEU A 60 -0.52 2.70 49.28
C LEU A 60 0.47 3.65 49.98
N ARG A 61 1.74 3.22 50.13
CA ARG A 61 2.78 4.00 50.79
C ARG A 61 3.25 5.20 49.97
N ASN A 62 3.46 5.02 48.67
CA ASN A 62 4.18 6.00 47.86
C ASN A 62 3.23 6.86 46.98
N CYS A 63 2.14 6.29 46.45
CA CYS A 63 1.26 7.00 45.53
C CYS A 63 0.00 7.55 46.19
N VAL A 64 -0.56 6.84 47.19
CA VAL A 64 -1.75 7.27 47.93
C VAL A 64 -1.40 8.07 49.18
N LYS A 65 -0.13 7.98 49.63
CA LYS A 65 0.39 8.63 50.85
C LYS A 65 -0.44 8.34 52.11
N THR A 66 -1.04 7.16 52.16
CA THR A 66 -1.82 6.71 53.32
C THR A 66 -0.87 6.13 54.38
N LYS A 67 -1.03 6.52 55.63
CA LYS A 67 -0.37 5.84 56.75
C LYS A 67 -0.98 4.44 56.83
N ILE A 68 -0.19 3.44 56.45
CA ILE A 68 -0.60 2.04 56.59
C ILE A 68 -0.44 1.68 58.05
N ASP A 69 -1.53 1.30 58.68
CA ASP A 69 -1.50 0.65 60.00
C ASP A 69 -1.04 -0.79 59.78
N ASP A 70 -0.12 -1.29 60.61
CA ASP A 70 0.39 -2.67 60.55
C ASP A 70 -0.72 -3.74 60.72
N SER A 71 -1.93 -3.32 61.06
CA SER A 71 -3.11 -4.16 61.14
C SER A 71 -3.86 -4.33 59.80
N LEU A 72 -3.49 -3.58 58.73
CA LEU A 72 -4.17 -3.65 57.44
C LEU A 72 -3.87 -4.98 56.72
N THR A 73 -4.84 -5.86 56.69
CA THR A 73 -4.74 -7.13 55.94
C THR A 73 -5.49 -6.96 54.59
N LEU A 74 -4.72 -6.94 53.50
CA LEU A 74 -5.29 -6.91 52.15
C LEU A 74 -5.57 -8.33 51.66
N GLY A 75 -6.71 -8.54 51.07
CA GLY A 75 -6.99 -9.74 50.27
C GLY A 75 -6.43 -9.62 48.85
N VAL A 76 -6.31 -10.73 48.13
CA VAL A 76 -5.88 -10.73 46.71
C VAL A 76 -6.76 -9.81 45.85
N GLN A 77 -8.06 -9.86 46.07
CA GLN A 77 -9.03 -9.02 45.31
C GLN A 77 -8.82 -7.51 45.62
N ASP A 78 -8.45 -7.16 46.84
CA ASP A 78 -8.14 -5.78 47.20
C ASP A 78 -6.87 -5.29 46.50
N CYS A 79 -5.86 -6.15 46.39
CA CYS A 79 -4.61 -5.87 45.67
C CYS A 79 -4.89 -5.70 44.16
N GLU A 80 -5.63 -6.62 43.56
CA GLU A 80 -6.05 -6.52 42.15
C GLU A 80 -6.81 -5.22 41.88
N PHE A 81 -7.76 -4.87 42.75
CA PHE A 81 -8.55 -3.65 42.64
C PHE A 81 -7.67 -2.39 42.74
N LEU A 82 -6.75 -2.33 43.70
CA LEU A 82 -5.86 -1.18 43.88
C LEU A 82 -4.95 -0.97 42.66
N ILE A 83 -4.33 -2.04 42.17
CA ILE A 83 -3.44 -1.97 41.00
C ILE A 83 -4.24 -1.59 39.75
N TRP A 84 -5.42 -2.20 39.56
CA TRP A 84 -6.30 -1.85 38.43
C TRP A 84 -6.71 -0.37 38.46
N ARG A 85 -7.11 0.14 39.62
CA ARG A 85 -7.49 1.55 39.81
C ARG A 85 -6.29 2.49 39.57
N PHE A 86 -5.09 2.06 39.92
CA PHE A 86 -3.89 2.84 39.62
C PHE A 86 -3.62 2.91 38.12
N ILE A 87 -3.72 1.79 37.40
CA ILE A 87 -3.60 1.77 35.93
C ILE A 87 -4.65 2.71 35.31
N GLN A 88 -5.92 2.60 35.71
CA GLN A 88 -6.98 3.50 35.22
C GLN A 88 -6.69 4.97 35.55
N ARG A 89 -6.12 5.26 36.71
CA ARG A 89 -5.73 6.62 37.09
C ARG A 89 -4.61 7.16 36.19
N LEU A 90 -3.57 6.37 35.93
CA LEU A 90 -2.51 6.73 34.99
C LEU A 90 -3.11 7.05 33.60
N LEU A 91 -3.97 6.18 33.10
CA LEU A 91 -4.63 6.37 31.81
C LEU A 91 -5.53 7.61 31.77
N SER A 92 -6.23 7.92 32.86
CA SER A 92 -7.05 9.14 32.97
C SER A 92 -6.21 10.42 32.95
N LEU A 93 -4.96 10.33 33.38
CA LEU A 93 -3.96 11.40 33.34
C LEU A 93 -3.07 11.36 32.09
N GLU A 94 -3.43 10.51 31.12
CA GLU A 94 -2.70 10.32 29.86
C GLU A 94 -1.25 9.85 30.02
N GLN A 95 -0.94 9.21 31.18
CA GLN A 95 0.38 8.65 31.47
C GLN A 95 0.52 7.25 30.84
N TYR A 96 0.39 7.16 29.52
CA TYR A 96 0.35 5.89 28.78
C TYR A 96 1.62 5.04 28.97
N LYS A 97 2.80 5.69 29.00
CA LYS A 97 4.08 4.97 29.18
C LYS A 97 4.12 4.30 30.56
N ALA A 98 3.79 5.04 31.61
CA ALA A 98 3.74 4.49 32.97
C ALA A 98 2.68 3.38 33.09
N ALA A 99 1.49 3.58 32.50
CA ALA A 99 0.44 2.56 32.48
C ALA A 99 0.88 1.28 31.77
N ALA A 100 1.60 1.38 30.64
CA ALA A 100 2.16 0.24 29.93
C ALA A 100 3.16 -0.54 30.80
N ILE A 101 4.10 0.15 31.45
CA ILE A 101 5.08 -0.48 32.33
C ILE A 101 4.40 -1.16 33.51
N VAL A 102 3.42 -0.52 34.15
CA VAL A 102 2.66 -1.16 35.23
C VAL A 102 1.92 -2.39 34.73
N SER A 103 1.26 -2.31 33.58
CA SER A 103 0.41 -3.39 33.05
C SER A 103 1.21 -4.62 32.63
N TRP A 104 2.34 -4.41 31.92
CA TRP A 104 3.07 -5.50 31.26
C TRP A 104 4.52 -5.65 31.68
N GLY A 105 5.12 -4.62 32.25
CA GLY A 105 6.55 -4.56 32.55
C GLY A 105 7.43 -4.31 31.33
N PRO A 106 8.70 -3.93 31.56
CA PRO A 106 9.62 -3.60 30.48
C PRO A 106 10.06 -4.83 29.65
N ASP A 107 9.94 -6.04 30.20
CA ASP A 107 10.30 -7.27 29.50
C ASP A 107 9.31 -7.63 28.38
N LEU A 108 8.04 -7.27 28.55
CA LEU A 108 7.00 -7.51 27.52
C LEU A 108 6.85 -6.31 26.57
N PHE A 109 6.97 -5.10 27.10
CA PHE A 109 6.86 -3.88 26.31
C PHE A 109 7.72 -2.76 26.90
N THR A 110 8.52 -2.13 26.05
CA THR A 110 9.25 -0.90 26.39
C THR A 110 8.71 0.28 25.59
N PRO A 111 8.45 1.43 26.22
CA PRO A 111 8.05 2.65 25.53
C PRO A 111 9.22 3.46 24.95
N GLU A 112 10.45 3.07 25.21
CA GLU A 112 11.65 3.87 24.88
C GLU A 112 11.98 3.96 23.38
N PRO A 113 11.71 2.95 22.50
CA PRO A 113 12.05 3.09 21.09
C PRO A 113 11.47 4.37 20.47
N HIS A 114 12.28 5.09 19.73
CA HIS A 114 11.90 6.35 19.08
C HIS A 114 10.65 6.20 18.21
N CYS A 115 10.57 5.12 17.41
CA CYS A 115 9.40 4.82 16.59
C CYS A 115 8.11 4.65 17.42
N THR A 116 8.20 4.03 18.61
CA THR A 116 7.06 3.90 19.52
C THR A 116 6.64 5.25 20.09
N GLN A 117 7.59 6.08 20.49
CA GLN A 117 7.31 7.41 21.01
C GLN A 117 6.61 8.30 19.99
N LEU A 118 7.06 8.30 18.72
CA LEU A 118 6.43 9.05 17.63
C LEU A 118 4.97 8.62 17.41
N VAL A 119 4.70 7.31 17.36
CA VAL A 119 3.34 6.78 17.19
C VAL A 119 2.44 7.20 18.35
N TRP A 120 2.92 7.07 19.59
CA TRP A 120 2.12 7.38 20.76
C TRP A 120 1.85 8.87 20.93
N GLU A 121 2.83 9.71 20.66
CA GLU A 121 2.64 11.17 20.70
C GLU A 121 1.60 11.61 19.65
N SER A 122 1.67 11.03 18.45
CA SER A 122 0.68 11.24 17.41
C SER A 122 -0.73 10.83 17.86
N LEU A 123 -0.87 9.62 18.39
CA LEU A 123 -2.17 9.11 18.85
C LEU A 123 -2.71 9.84 20.07
N ARG A 124 -1.84 10.37 20.93
CA ARG A 124 -2.23 11.16 22.10
C ARG A 124 -2.79 12.52 21.69
N THR A 125 -2.17 13.18 20.71
CA THR A 125 -2.43 14.59 20.37
C THR A 125 -3.38 14.79 19.20
N HIS A 126 -3.58 13.78 18.35
CA HIS A 126 -4.39 13.89 17.13
C HIS A 126 -5.47 12.81 17.02
N ALA A 127 -6.61 13.19 16.45
CA ALA A 127 -7.71 12.27 16.15
C ALA A 127 -7.48 11.46 14.85
N LYS A 128 -6.81 12.06 13.85
CA LYS A 128 -6.58 11.51 12.50
C LYS A 128 -5.10 11.24 12.30
N ASN A 129 -4.72 9.96 12.28
CA ASN A 129 -3.31 9.56 12.25
C ASN A 129 -3.02 8.61 11.10
N LEU A 130 -2.06 8.97 10.25
CA LEU A 130 -1.49 8.14 9.20
C LEU A 130 -0.06 7.80 9.58
N ILE A 131 0.23 6.51 9.74
CA ILE A 131 1.55 6.02 10.14
C ILE A 131 2.15 5.26 8.96
N GLN A 132 3.09 5.89 8.27
CA GLN A 132 3.89 5.23 7.25
C GLN A 132 5.26 4.86 7.81
N GLY A 133 5.81 3.73 7.41
CA GLY A 133 7.11 3.34 7.95
C GLY A 133 7.72 2.12 7.30
N GLY A 134 9.01 1.96 7.48
CA GLY A 134 9.76 0.80 7.03
C GLY A 134 9.30 -0.52 7.65
N GLY A 135 9.90 -1.61 7.22
CA GLY A 135 9.66 -2.94 7.79
C GLY A 135 10.19 -3.04 9.22
N SER A 136 9.50 -3.78 10.07
CA SER A 136 9.92 -4.04 11.46
C SER A 136 10.20 -2.79 12.31
N LEU A 137 9.39 -1.72 12.12
CA LEU A 137 9.46 -0.49 12.94
C LEU A 137 8.28 -0.36 13.90
N SER A 138 7.73 -1.49 14.35
CA SER A 138 6.71 -1.57 15.40
C SER A 138 5.40 -0.80 15.16
N LYS A 139 5.06 -0.42 13.91
CA LYS A 139 3.83 0.32 13.60
C LYS A 139 2.59 -0.30 14.24
N SER A 140 2.26 -1.51 13.80
CA SER A 140 1.05 -2.23 14.21
C SER A 140 1.08 -2.60 15.70
N TYR A 141 2.25 -2.98 16.24
CA TYR A 141 2.40 -3.32 17.64
C TYR A 141 2.28 -2.09 18.56
N SER A 142 2.94 -0.98 18.23
CA SER A 142 2.82 0.28 19.00
C SER A 142 1.39 0.82 19.01
N GLY A 143 0.68 0.69 17.87
CA GLY A 143 -0.74 0.99 17.79
C GLY A 143 -1.58 0.06 18.66
N ALA A 144 -1.35 -1.26 18.60
CA ALA A 144 -2.07 -2.23 19.42
C ALA A 144 -1.90 -1.97 20.93
N VAL A 145 -0.68 -1.67 21.37
CA VAL A 145 -0.41 -1.33 22.78
C VAL A 145 -1.16 -0.07 23.19
N PHE A 146 -1.11 0.99 22.38
CA PHE A 146 -1.82 2.24 22.65
C PHE A 146 -3.33 2.02 22.78
N PHE A 147 -3.93 1.33 21.82
CA PHE A 147 -5.38 1.09 21.83
C PHE A 147 -5.81 0.06 22.88
N GLY A 148 -4.93 -0.85 23.28
CA GLY A 148 -5.13 -1.72 24.44
C GLY A 148 -5.24 -0.89 25.72
N LEU A 149 -4.33 0.06 25.93
CA LEU A 149 -4.36 0.99 27.06
C LEU A 149 -5.59 1.93 26.99
N ASP A 150 -5.88 2.46 25.81
CA ASP A 150 -7.04 3.32 25.61
C ASP A 150 -8.36 2.58 25.89
N TYR A 151 -8.44 1.29 25.55
CA TYR A 151 -9.55 0.43 25.93
C TYR A 151 -9.61 0.21 27.45
N MET A 152 -8.48 -0.10 28.11
CA MET A 152 -8.38 -0.31 29.56
C MET A 152 -8.77 0.94 30.37
N ARG A 153 -8.64 2.12 29.79
CA ARG A 153 -9.06 3.38 30.41
C ARG A 153 -10.55 3.36 30.78
N ASP A 154 -11.41 2.84 29.88
CA ASP A 154 -12.86 2.76 30.08
C ASP A 154 -13.47 1.64 29.19
N PRO A 155 -13.28 0.36 29.59
CA PRO A 155 -13.64 -0.77 28.74
C PRO A 155 -15.14 -0.89 28.45
N GLU A 156 -16.00 -0.40 29.36
CA GLU A 156 -17.45 -0.46 29.20
C GLU A 156 -17.98 0.51 28.15
N TRP A 157 -17.22 1.56 27.85
CA TRP A 157 -17.67 2.66 26.98
C TRP A 157 -16.73 2.96 25.81
N THR A 158 -15.80 2.07 25.54
CA THR A 158 -14.88 2.17 24.41
C THR A 158 -15.18 1.09 23.39
N CYS A 159 -15.28 1.48 22.12
CA CYS A 159 -15.37 0.56 20.99
C CYS A 159 -14.22 0.77 20.03
N VAL A 160 -13.50 -0.30 19.75
CA VAL A 160 -12.37 -0.32 18.79
C VAL A 160 -12.73 -1.25 17.65
N LYS A 161 -12.66 -0.76 16.40
CA LYS A 161 -12.79 -1.59 15.20
C LYS A 161 -11.42 -1.78 14.58
N VAL A 162 -11.01 -3.04 14.45
CA VAL A 162 -9.77 -3.42 13.76
C VAL A 162 -10.15 -3.92 12.37
N LEU A 163 -9.67 -3.21 11.35
CA LEU A 163 -9.91 -3.53 9.94
C LEU A 163 -8.59 -3.91 9.27
N SER A 164 -8.63 -4.95 8.46
CA SER A 164 -7.53 -5.35 7.58
C SER A 164 -8.08 -6.01 6.32
N VAL A 165 -7.29 -6.03 5.27
CA VAL A 165 -7.67 -6.55 3.94
C VAL A 165 -8.03 -8.03 3.97
N THR A 166 -7.37 -8.81 4.83
CA THR A 166 -7.69 -10.22 5.00
C THR A 166 -7.98 -10.53 6.47
N ARG A 167 -8.94 -11.44 6.70
CA ARG A 167 -9.24 -11.91 8.05
C ARG A 167 -8.01 -12.54 8.72
N GLN A 168 -7.18 -13.25 7.97
CA GLN A 168 -5.99 -13.89 8.51
C GLN A 168 -4.98 -12.86 9.02
N HIS A 169 -4.65 -11.84 8.25
CA HIS A 169 -3.76 -10.75 8.70
C HIS A 169 -4.33 -10.03 9.91
N ALA A 170 -5.62 -9.70 9.89
CA ALA A 170 -6.25 -9.03 11.02
C ALA A 170 -6.19 -9.86 12.31
N VAL A 171 -6.41 -11.19 12.22
CA VAL A 171 -6.37 -12.10 13.38
C VAL A 171 -4.93 -12.29 13.88
N THR A 172 -3.94 -12.39 12.99
CA THR A 172 -2.55 -12.71 13.36
C THR A 172 -1.71 -11.51 13.75
N ASN A 173 -2.10 -10.30 13.34
CA ASN A 173 -1.35 -9.06 13.60
C ASN A 173 -1.97 -8.27 14.78
N VAL A 174 -2.57 -7.12 14.50
CA VAL A 174 -3.02 -6.17 15.52
C VAL A 174 -3.97 -6.81 16.54
N PHE A 175 -4.95 -7.60 16.08
CA PHE A 175 -5.93 -8.21 16.99
C PHE A 175 -5.30 -9.27 17.90
N ALA A 176 -4.34 -10.06 17.40
CA ALA A 176 -3.61 -11.01 18.23
C ALA A 176 -2.78 -10.30 19.31
N HIS A 177 -2.11 -9.21 18.93
CA HIS A 177 -1.36 -8.39 19.89
C HIS A 177 -2.28 -7.82 20.96
N LEU A 178 -3.41 -7.24 20.60
CA LEU A 178 -4.41 -6.72 21.55
C LEU A 178 -4.89 -7.82 22.49
N LYS A 179 -5.23 -9.00 21.97
CA LYS A 179 -5.70 -10.13 22.76
C LYS A 179 -4.65 -10.59 23.76
N ASN A 180 -3.41 -10.79 23.31
CA ASN A 180 -2.31 -11.23 24.15
C ASN A 180 -1.98 -10.20 25.24
N LEU A 181 -1.91 -8.92 24.88
CA LEU A 181 -1.66 -7.83 25.82
C LEU A 181 -2.73 -7.76 26.92
N LEU A 182 -4.02 -7.79 26.55
CA LEU A 182 -5.11 -7.70 27.52
C LEU A 182 -5.24 -8.95 28.41
N GLN A 183 -4.72 -10.11 27.98
CA GLN A 183 -4.62 -11.32 28.80
C GLN A 183 -3.43 -11.33 29.74
N SER A 184 -2.34 -10.63 29.40
CA SER A 184 -1.08 -10.67 30.13
C SER A 184 -0.86 -9.47 31.06
N THR A 185 -1.90 -8.72 31.39
CA THR A 185 -1.84 -7.63 32.36
C THR A 185 -1.50 -8.17 33.77
N ILE A 186 -0.77 -7.37 34.55
CA ILE A 186 -0.35 -7.73 35.93
C ILE A 186 -1.54 -8.14 36.83
N VAL A 187 -2.71 -7.56 36.58
CA VAL A 187 -3.96 -7.92 37.23
C VAL A 187 -5.02 -8.21 36.17
N PRO A 188 -5.96 -9.16 36.43
CA PRO A 188 -7.03 -9.43 35.48
C PRO A 188 -7.90 -8.19 35.20
N ILE A 189 -8.23 -7.95 33.93
CA ILE A 189 -9.21 -6.94 33.60
C ILE A 189 -10.59 -7.43 34.03
N PRO A 190 -11.34 -6.69 34.85
CA PRO A 190 -12.63 -7.14 35.36
C PRO A 190 -13.61 -7.52 34.24
N ASN A 191 -14.24 -8.70 34.36
CA ASN A 191 -15.22 -9.24 33.44
C ASN A 191 -14.76 -9.40 31.98
N LEU A 192 -13.46 -9.52 31.72
CA LEU A 192 -12.92 -9.66 30.37
C LEU A 192 -13.42 -10.94 29.69
N ILE A 193 -14.06 -10.79 28.52
CA ILE A 193 -14.56 -11.87 27.67
C ILE A 193 -13.77 -11.84 26.36
N LEU A 194 -13.07 -12.93 26.07
CA LEU A 194 -12.24 -13.07 24.87
C LEU A 194 -12.88 -14.07 23.92
N LYS A 195 -13.19 -13.62 22.69
CA LYS A 195 -13.67 -14.45 21.58
C LYS A 195 -12.65 -14.48 20.43
N SER A 196 -12.97 -15.21 19.38
CA SER A 196 -12.10 -15.30 18.18
C SER A 196 -12.03 -13.97 17.41
N ASP A 197 -13.04 -13.13 17.53
CA ASP A 197 -13.25 -11.91 16.74
C ASP A 197 -13.65 -10.70 17.59
N SER A 198 -13.73 -10.85 18.91
CA SER A 198 -14.07 -9.75 19.81
C SER A 198 -13.49 -9.90 21.21
N ILE A 199 -13.23 -8.77 21.86
CA ILE A 199 -12.76 -8.64 23.24
C ILE A 199 -13.70 -7.66 23.94
N ARG A 200 -14.35 -8.08 25.04
CA ARG A 200 -15.40 -7.30 25.70
C ARG A 200 -15.38 -7.49 27.22
N VAL A 201 -15.98 -6.56 27.96
CA VAL A 201 -16.21 -6.67 29.41
C VAL A 201 -17.70 -6.80 29.77
N ASN A 202 -18.57 -6.70 28.77
CA ASN A 202 -20.02 -6.87 28.90
C ASN A 202 -20.59 -7.55 27.65
N ASN A 203 -21.89 -7.80 27.63
CA ASN A 203 -22.57 -8.43 26.49
C ASN A 203 -23.12 -7.41 25.46
N ASP A 204 -22.78 -6.13 25.57
CA ASP A 204 -23.15 -5.13 24.58
C ASP A 204 -22.22 -5.21 23.37
N ASP A 205 -22.76 -5.55 22.19
CA ASP A 205 -22.00 -5.65 20.94
C ASP A 205 -21.57 -4.28 20.37
N LYS A 206 -22.05 -3.18 20.94
CA LYS A 206 -21.65 -1.81 20.57
C LYS A 206 -20.36 -1.37 21.24
N GLN A 207 -19.89 -2.11 22.24
CA GLN A 207 -18.68 -1.81 22.99
C GLN A 207 -17.68 -2.97 22.86
N GLY A 208 -16.41 -2.70 23.15
CA GLY A 208 -15.35 -3.70 23.04
C GLY A 208 -14.46 -3.51 21.82
N ILE A 209 -13.54 -4.44 21.63
CA ILE A 209 -12.65 -4.49 20.46
C ILE A 209 -13.20 -5.54 19.51
N HIS A 210 -13.45 -5.14 18.27
CA HIS A 210 -14.07 -6.01 17.26
C HIS A 210 -13.19 -6.09 16.01
N LEU A 211 -12.97 -7.30 15.54
CA LEU A 211 -12.33 -7.57 14.27
C LEU A 211 -13.35 -7.47 13.13
N THR A 212 -13.04 -6.69 12.12
CA THR A 212 -13.85 -6.56 10.90
C THR A 212 -12.99 -6.87 9.69
N SER A 213 -13.29 -7.96 8.99
CA SER A 213 -12.61 -8.31 7.73
C SER A 213 -13.33 -7.68 6.54
N ILE A 214 -12.55 -7.30 5.54
CA ILE A 214 -13.04 -6.82 4.25
C ILE A 214 -12.90 -7.97 3.26
N PRO A 215 -13.98 -8.54 2.70
CA PRO A 215 -13.90 -9.61 1.71
C PRO A 215 -13.16 -9.17 0.46
N GLN A 216 -12.40 -10.08 -0.12
CA GLN A 216 -11.67 -9.84 -1.36
C GLN A 216 -12.64 -9.51 -2.52
N GLY A 217 -12.45 -8.37 -3.18
CA GLY A 217 -13.32 -7.90 -4.27
C GLY A 217 -14.55 -7.10 -3.83
N ASP A 218 -14.74 -6.89 -2.52
CA ASP A 218 -15.73 -5.96 -1.97
C ASP A 218 -15.12 -4.55 -1.92
N ASP A 219 -15.89 -3.53 -2.25
CA ASP A 219 -15.49 -2.12 -2.11
C ASP A 219 -15.45 -1.67 -0.64
N GLY A 220 -15.89 -2.53 0.28
CA GLY A 220 -15.95 -2.30 1.71
C GLY A 220 -16.98 -1.27 2.15
N LYS A 221 -17.79 -0.72 1.24
CA LYS A 221 -18.76 0.32 1.52
C LYS A 221 -19.85 -0.16 2.47
N GLY A 222 -20.09 0.63 3.51
CA GLY A 222 -21.12 0.35 4.50
C GLY A 222 -20.66 -0.59 5.63
N ARG A 223 -19.41 -1.02 5.66
CA ARG A 223 -18.87 -1.88 6.74
C ARG A 223 -18.82 -1.18 8.11
N LEU A 224 -18.73 0.13 8.09
CA LEU A 224 -18.72 0.97 9.29
C LEU A 224 -20.04 1.77 9.46
N ARG A 225 -21.07 1.48 8.66
CA ARG A 225 -22.39 2.15 8.80
C ARG A 225 -22.97 1.91 10.18
N GLY A 226 -23.50 2.97 10.79
CA GLY A 226 -24.08 2.94 12.14
C GLY A 226 -23.03 2.88 13.25
N PHE A 227 -21.74 2.97 12.93
CA PHE A 227 -20.68 3.04 13.91
C PHE A 227 -20.46 4.49 14.33
N HIS A 228 -21.16 4.90 15.38
CA HIS A 228 -21.13 6.25 15.94
C HIS A 228 -21.04 6.21 17.46
N PRO A 229 -20.51 7.25 18.13
CA PRO A 229 -20.49 7.34 19.58
C PRO A 229 -21.90 7.21 20.17
N VAL A 230 -22.05 6.37 21.19
CA VAL A 230 -23.34 6.12 21.87
C VAL A 230 -23.46 7.04 23.09
N PRO A 231 -24.67 7.58 23.39
CA PRO A 231 -24.89 8.37 24.58
C PRO A 231 -24.58 7.60 25.87
N ARG A 232 -23.97 8.28 26.83
CA ARG A 232 -23.70 7.76 28.18
C ARG A 232 -24.65 8.39 29.19
N PRO A 233 -24.83 7.72 30.37
CA PRO A 233 -25.48 8.38 31.50
C PRO A 233 -24.75 9.68 31.89
N GLU A 234 -25.51 10.73 32.24
CA GLU A 234 -24.96 12.04 32.64
C GLU A 234 -24.04 11.95 33.87
N GLU A 235 -24.26 10.94 34.70
CA GLU A 235 -23.52 10.69 35.94
C GLU A 235 -22.16 10.02 35.73
N HIS A 236 -21.77 9.66 34.48
CA HIS A 236 -20.50 9.00 34.23
C HIS A 236 -19.33 9.98 34.40
N PRO A 237 -18.52 9.84 35.47
CA PRO A 237 -17.66 10.93 35.96
C PRO A 237 -16.45 11.24 35.07
N GLN A 238 -16.08 10.39 34.12
CA GLN A 238 -14.79 10.52 33.43
C GLN A 238 -14.88 11.07 32.01
N PHE A 239 -16.02 10.95 31.28
CA PHE A 239 -15.99 11.09 29.83
C PHE A 239 -17.17 11.85 29.22
N GLY A 240 -17.93 12.61 30.00
CA GLY A 240 -19.10 13.32 29.48
C GLY A 240 -20.13 12.36 28.84
N LYS A 241 -20.91 12.85 27.87
CA LYS A 241 -22.14 12.23 27.42
C LYS A 241 -22.05 11.13 26.34
N LEU A 242 -20.87 10.83 25.78
CA LEU A 242 -20.71 9.87 24.67
C LEU A 242 -19.62 8.83 24.90
N SER A 243 -19.78 7.66 24.28
CA SER A 243 -18.76 6.63 24.22
C SER A 243 -17.56 7.06 23.33
N ARG A 244 -16.47 6.31 23.43
CA ARG A 244 -15.25 6.52 22.62
C ARG A 244 -15.21 5.51 21.50
N ILE A 245 -14.75 5.95 20.33
CA ILE A 245 -14.61 5.10 19.15
C ILE A 245 -13.18 5.20 18.63
N SER A 246 -12.60 4.04 18.30
CA SER A 246 -11.30 3.97 17.67
C SER A 246 -11.33 3.05 16.45
N LEU A 247 -10.70 3.49 15.37
CA LEU A 247 -10.55 2.74 14.14
C LEU A 247 -9.07 2.42 13.93
N ILE A 248 -8.76 1.16 13.74
CA ILE A 248 -7.43 0.67 13.40
C ILE A 248 -7.49 0.09 11.99
N LEU A 249 -6.82 0.74 11.05
CA LEU A 249 -6.68 0.32 9.65
C LEU A 249 -5.25 -0.20 9.46
N ASP A 250 -5.07 -1.51 9.53
CA ASP A 250 -3.78 -2.14 9.27
C ASP A 250 -3.61 -2.44 7.78
N GLU A 251 -2.40 -2.25 7.25
CA GLU A 251 -2.13 -2.29 5.81
C GLU A 251 -3.01 -1.30 5.02
N ALA A 252 -3.10 -0.08 5.53
CA ALA A 252 -4.07 0.92 5.14
C ALA A 252 -4.03 1.33 3.66
N GLU A 253 -2.89 1.13 2.97
CA GLU A 253 -2.78 1.40 1.54
C GLU A 253 -3.60 0.42 0.69
N GLU A 254 -3.82 -0.78 1.19
CA GLU A 254 -4.60 -1.82 0.51
C GLU A 254 -6.10 -1.78 0.88
N ILE A 255 -6.49 -0.91 1.81
CA ILE A 255 -7.89 -0.74 2.24
C ILE A 255 -8.71 -0.12 1.09
N PRO A 256 -9.84 -0.73 0.70
CA PRO A 256 -10.71 -0.24 -0.37
C PRO A 256 -11.27 1.17 -0.11
N GLU A 257 -11.54 1.92 -1.18
CA GLU A 257 -12.00 3.30 -1.09
C GLU A 257 -13.33 3.46 -0.35
N GLY A 258 -14.25 2.51 -0.48
CA GLY A 258 -15.54 2.53 0.23
C GLY A 258 -15.42 2.53 1.76
N VAL A 259 -14.37 1.90 2.32
CA VAL A 259 -14.08 1.97 3.76
C VAL A 259 -13.63 3.38 4.16
N TRP A 260 -12.79 4.02 3.34
CA TRP A 260 -12.36 5.39 3.59
C TRP A 260 -13.51 6.40 3.52
N GLU A 261 -14.52 6.15 2.66
CA GLU A 261 -15.76 6.94 2.65
C GLU A 261 -16.51 6.79 4.00
N ASP A 262 -16.63 5.57 4.51
CA ASP A 262 -17.25 5.33 5.82
C ASP A 262 -16.44 5.99 6.97
N VAL A 263 -15.11 5.93 6.93
CA VAL A 263 -14.23 6.63 7.89
C VAL A 263 -14.48 8.14 7.86
N ASN A 264 -14.55 8.73 6.67
CA ASN A 264 -14.84 10.16 6.53
C ASN A 264 -16.21 10.53 7.11
N ASN A 265 -17.24 9.69 6.91
CA ASN A 265 -18.57 9.91 7.49
C ASN A 265 -18.56 9.88 9.02
N ILE A 266 -17.76 8.98 9.63
CA ILE A 266 -17.59 8.93 11.08
C ILE A 266 -16.90 10.21 11.58
N LEU A 267 -15.85 10.65 10.88
CA LEU A 267 -15.10 11.87 11.22
C LEU A 267 -15.94 13.15 11.10
N LEU A 268 -16.91 13.23 10.17
CA LEU A 268 -17.82 14.38 10.05
C LEU A 268 -18.69 14.58 11.30
N THR A 269 -19.02 13.52 12.02
CA THR A 269 -19.81 13.64 13.26
C THR A 269 -18.95 14.13 14.44
N GLU A 270 -17.64 14.11 14.30
CA GLU A 270 -16.68 14.37 15.38
C GLU A 270 -16.22 15.82 15.48
N GLU A 271 -16.15 16.55 14.37
CA GLU A 271 -15.72 17.96 14.38
C GLU A 271 -16.50 18.82 15.39
N SER A 272 -17.67 18.31 15.85
CA SER A 272 -18.47 18.93 16.90
C SER A 272 -18.21 18.42 18.32
N GLN A 273 -17.37 17.36 18.54
CA GLN A 273 -17.39 16.61 19.81
C GLN A 273 -16.03 16.26 20.44
N GLY A 274 -14.91 16.73 19.89
CA GLY A 274 -13.56 16.55 20.48
C GLY A 274 -13.03 15.11 20.43
N ASP A 275 -12.10 14.74 21.33
CA ASP A 275 -11.24 13.53 21.35
C ASP A 275 -11.94 12.15 21.41
N ARG A 276 -13.15 12.00 20.90
CA ARG A 276 -13.93 10.77 21.06
C ARG A 276 -13.78 9.76 19.95
N VAL A 277 -13.29 10.20 18.79
CA VAL A 277 -12.96 9.30 17.68
C VAL A 277 -11.47 9.39 17.43
N LYS A 278 -10.81 8.26 17.33
CA LYS A 278 -9.42 8.15 16.90
C LYS A 278 -9.32 7.24 15.69
N VAL A 279 -8.58 7.68 14.68
CA VAL A 279 -8.25 6.87 13.52
C VAL A 279 -6.74 6.68 13.47
N PHE A 280 -6.35 5.43 13.39
CA PHE A 280 -4.98 4.99 13.18
C PHE A 280 -4.96 4.16 11.90
N ALA A 281 -4.24 4.63 10.90
CA ALA A 281 -4.05 3.92 9.65
C ALA A 281 -2.55 3.71 9.43
N ALA A 282 -2.11 2.47 9.39
CA ALA A 282 -0.70 2.11 9.30
C ALA A 282 -0.39 1.34 8.02
N THR A 283 0.74 1.65 7.37
CA THR A 283 1.17 0.96 6.16
C THR A 283 2.68 1.07 5.90
N ASN A 284 3.18 0.24 4.99
CA ASN A 284 4.44 0.46 4.29
C ASN A 284 4.10 1.21 2.99
N PRO A 285 4.60 2.44 2.78
CA PRO A 285 4.17 3.32 1.69
C PRO A 285 4.70 2.82 0.34
N LYS A 286 3.79 2.49 -0.60
CA LYS A 286 4.12 1.94 -1.93
C LYS A 286 3.76 2.89 -3.08
N ASP A 287 2.59 3.56 -2.98
CA ASP A 287 2.04 4.37 -4.07
C ASP A 287 1.43 5.68 -3.56
N ARG A 288 1.96 6.82 -4.00
CA ARG A 288 1.42 8.16 -3.68
C ARG A 288 -0.01 8.38 -4.19
N ASN A 289 -0.42 7.64 -5.22
CA ASN A 289 -1.77 7.73 -5.79
C ASN A 289 -2.78 6.82 -5.09
N SER A 290 -2.35 5.98 -4.16
CA SER A 290 -3.26 5.23 -3.29
C SER A 290 -4.10 6.18 -2.43
N LYS A 291 -5.24 5.72 -1.92
CA LYS A 291 -6.06 6.55 -1.02
C LYS A 291 -5.27 7.02 0.20
N PHE A 292 -4.42 6.15 0.76
CA PHE A 292 -3.52 6.50 1.86
C PHE A 292 -2.53 7.60 1.42
N GLY A 293 -1.88 7.46 0.26
CA GLY A 293 -0.93 8.44 -0.27
C GLY A 293 -1.57 9.81 -0.49
N ILE A 294 -2.77 9.85 -1.08
CA ILE A 294 -3.54 11.10 -1.29
C ILE A 294 -3.91 11.77 0.06
N LEU A 295 -4.24 10.98 1.09
CA LEU A 295 -4.53 11.51 2.41
C LEU A 295 -3.27 11.99 3.15
N ALA A 296 -2.11 11.37 2.88
CA ALA A 296 -0.84 11.70 3.49
C ALA A 296 -0.11 12.87 2.80
N GLU A 297 -0.55 13.30 1.62
CA GLU A 297 0.11 14.35 0.85
C GLU A 297 0.30 15.64 1.67
N PRO A 298 1.55 16.15 1.78
CA PRO A 298 1.83 17.39 2.50
C PRO A 298 1.11 18.58 1.88
N LYS A 299 0.76 19.57 2.69
CA LYS A 299 0.04 20.79 2.23
C LYS A 299 0.73 21.51 1.07
N ASN A 300 2.06 21.48 1.04
CA ASN A 300 2.88 22.12 0.00
C ASN A 300 3.43 21.12 -1.04
N GLY A 301 2.84 19.91 -1.12
CA GLY A 301 3.29 18.83 -1.98
C GLY A 301 4.47 18.04 -1.41
N TRP A 302 4.75 16.89 -2.00
CA TRP A 302 5.77 15.94 -1.53
C TRP A 302 7.20 16.51 -1.53
N SER A 303 7.51 17.44 -2.42
CA SER A 303 8.81 18.12 -2.50
C SER A 303 9.10 19.05 -1.32
N SER A 304 8.10 19.35 -0.50
CA SER A 304 8.27 20.19 0.71
C SER A 304 8.79 19.40 1.92
N ILE A 305 8.87 18.08 1.82
CA ILE A 305 9.34 17.20 2.89
C ILE A 305 10.74 16.71 2.55
N ASP A 306 11.70 17.10 3.38
CA ASP A 306 13.03 16.52 3.36
C ASP A 306 12.99 15.17 4.11
N ILE A 307 13.38 14.10 3.42
CA ILE A 307 13.35 12.73 3.97
C ILE A 307 14.35 12.54 5.12
N ASP A 308 15.41 13.34 5.18
CA ASP A 308 16.42 13.21 6.21
C ASP A 308 16.10 14.05 7.47
N GLU A 309 15.18 15.02 7.36
CA GLU A 309 14.82 15.93 8.46
C GLU A 309 13.43 15.66 9.04
N HIS A 310 12.44 15.37 8.19
CA HIS A 310 11.04 15.34 8.60
C HIS A 310 10.55 13.92 8.92
N GLU A 311 10.04 13.75 10.13
CA GLU A 311 9.36 12.52 10.57
C GLU A 311 7.86 12.73 10.73
N THR A 312 7.39 13.97 10.87
CA THR A 312 5.97 14.26 11.05
C THR A 312 5.56 15.48 10.25
N TRP A 313 4.32 15.47 9.73
CA TRP A 313 3.71 16.65 9.10
C TRP A 313 2.20 16.60 9.13
N THR A 314 1.57 17.77 8.93
CA THR A 314 0.13 17.84 8.70
C THR A 314 -0.13 17.79 7.19
N SER A 315 -0.96 16.86 6.74
CA SER A 315 -1.31 16.72 5.34
C SER A 315 -2.25 17.82 4.84
N ALA A 316 -2.36 17.96 3.50
CA ALA A 316 -3.31 18.86 2.86
C ALA A 316 -4.79 18.58 3.25
N LYS A 317 -5.08 17.35 3.67
CA LYS A 317 -6.40 16.88 4.11
C LYS A 317 -6.59 16.92 5.64
N GLY A 318 -5.65 17.53 6.36
CA GLY A 318 -5.74 17.72 7.83
C GLY A 318 -5.49 16.46 8.65
N TRP A 319 -4.79 15.46 8.09
CA TRP A 319 -4.31 14.29 8.82
C TRP A 319 -2.93 14.57 9.41
N ASN A 320 -2.68 14.07 10.61
CA ASN A 320 -1.33 13.98 11.14
C ASN A 320 -0.64 12.77 10.55
N VAL A 321 0.50 12.98 9.91
CA VAL A 321 1.29 11.93 9.28
C VAL A 321 2.56 11.74 10.07
N VAL A 322 2.85 10.49 10.41
CA VAL A 322 4.09 10.07 11.06
C VAL A 322 4.82 9.13 10.12
N ARG A 323 6.09 9.40 9.89
CA ARG A 323 6.99 8.55 9.13
C ARG A 323 8.00 7.89 10.08
N LEU A 324 8.02 6.59 10.07
CA LEU A 324 9.00 5.80 10.80
C LEU A 324 10.12 5.42 9.84
N ASP A 325 11.29 6.00 10.06
CA ASP A 325 12.49 5.80 9.24
C ASP A 325 13.40 4.74 9.86
N GLY A 326 13.72 3.68 9.10
CA GLY A 326 14.65 2.66 9.56
C GLY A 326 16.06 3.19 9.82
N ALA A 327 16.48 4.25 9.11
CA ALA A 327 17.77 4.89 9.35
C ALA A 327 17.88 5.51 10.75
N ARG A 328 16.73 5.86 11.37
CA ARG A 328 16.66 6.43 12.73
C ARG A 328 16.26 5.39 13.80
N CYS A 329 16.20 4.12 13.41
CA CYS A 329 16.04 3.05 14.39
C CYS A 329 17.33 2.85 15.18
N GLU A 330 17.23 2.79 16.50
CA GLU A 330 18.40 2.67 17.40
C GLU A 330 19.27 1.44 17.10
N ASN A 331 18.65 0.33 16.67
CA ASN A 331 19.40 -0.85 16.25
C ASN A 331 20.26 -0.57 15.00
N VAL A 332 19.76 0.26 14.09
CA VAL A 332 20.45 0.65 12.86
C VAL A 332 21.52 1.69 13.12
N GLU A 333 21.20 2.75 13.87
CA GLU A 333 22.15 3.81 14.22
C GLU A 333 23.35 3.29 15.02
N GLN A 334 23.08 2.42 16.01
CA GLN A 334 24.13 1.89 16.90
C GLN A 334 24.76 0.60 16.35
N LYS A 335 24.28 0.08 15.21
CA LYS A 335 24.72 -1.18 14.58
C LYS A 335 24.77 -2.36 15.56
N LYS A 336 23.81 -2.41 16.46
CA LYS A 336 23.64 -3.48 17.47
C LYS A 336 22.17 -3.61 17.83
N ILE A 337 21.77 -4.75 18.40
CA ILE A 337 20.41 -4.94 18.91
C ILE A 337 20.28 -4.19 20.25
N VAL A 338 19.62 -3.03 20.22
CA VAL A 338 19.21 -2.25 21.40
C VAL A 338 17.83 -2.68 21.83
N PHE A 339 16.90 -2.77 20.87
CA PHE A 339 15.52 -3.20 21.10
C PHE A 339 15.22 -4.43 20.23
N PRO A 340 15.03 -5.62 20.87
CA PRO A 340 14.64 -6.83 20.15
C PRO A 340 13.34 -6.65 19.34
N GLY A 341 13.30 -7.23 18.14
CA GLY A 341 12.12 -7.18 17.27
C GLY A 341 12.04 -5.95 16.35
N LEU A 342 12.87 -4.93 16.54
CA LEU A 342 13.01 -3.82 15.60
C LEU A 342 13.99 -4.15 14.47
N GLN A 343 13.93 -3.36 13.41
CA GLN A 343 14.81 -3.48 12.23
C GLN A 343 16.29 -3.49 12.66
N THR A 344 17.06 -4.48 12.19
CA THR A 344 18.49 -4.60 12.49
C THR A 344 19.34 -3.88 11.46
N TRP A 345 20.61 -3.57 11.83
CA TRP A 345 21.57 -3.00 10.88
C TRP A 345 21.76 -3.88 9.64
N GLU A 346 21.89 -5.20 9.81
CA GLU A 346 22.08 -6.14 8.72
C GLU A 346 20.86 -6.15 7.76
N GLY A 347 19.66 -6.04 8.32
CA GLY A 347 18.42 -5.92 7.55
C GLY A 347 18.38 -4.62 6.74
N PHE A 348 18.73 -3.51 7.38
CA PHE A 348 18.82 -2.20 6.74
C PHE A 348 19.92 -2.14 5.66
N GLU A 349 21.13 -2.65 5.98
CA GLU A 349 22.24 -2.70 5.03
C GLU A 349 21.93 -3.53 3.78
N ARG A 350 21.20 -4.63 3.94
CA ARG A 350 20.74 -5.44 2.79
C ARG A 350 19.85 -4.63 1.85
N LEU A 351 18.93 -3.83 2.39
CA LEU A 351 18.07 -2.94 1.60
C LEU A 351 18.89 -1.81 0.95
N LEU A 352 19.85 -1.25 1.67
CA LEU A 352 20.77 -0.23 1.14
C LEU A 352 21.61 -0.75 -0.04
N LYS A 353 22.03 -2.02 0.00
CA LYS A 353 22.78 -2.68 -1.09
C LYS A 353 21.95 -2.87 -2.38
N LEU A 354 20.63 -2.78 -2.32
CA LEU A 354 19.78 -2.76 -3.52
C LEU A 354 19.93 -1.45 -4.31
N GLY A 355 20.49 -0.42 -3.70
CA GLY A 355 20.64 0.91 -4.27
C GLY A 355 19.63 1.91 -3.69
N THR A 356 20.08 3.14 -3.53
CA THR A 356 19.25 4.23 -2.98
C THR A 356 18.10 4.65 -3.89
N ASP A 357 18.11 4.22 -5.16
CA ASP A 357 17.01 4.46 -6.13
C ASP A 357 16.01 3.32 -6.16
N ASN A 358 16.25 2.24 -5.41
CA ASN A 358 15.38 1.07 -5.40
C ASN A 358 14.11 1.35 -4.58
N PRO A 359 12.90 1.06 -5.12
CA PRO A 359 11.63 1.28 -4.41
C PRO A 359 11.54 0.54 -3.07
N GLU A 360 12.12 -0.66 -2.99
CA GLU A 360 12.12 -1.46 -1.78
C GLU A 360 12.95 -0.79 -0.67
N TYR A 361 14.06 -0.13 -1.02
CA TYR A 361 14.84 0.69 -0.09
C TYR A 361 13.99 1.83 0.47
N PHE A 362 13.30 2.60 -0.38
CA PHE A 362 12.43 3.67 0.10
C PHE A 362 11.29 3.14 0.99
N THR A 363 10.57 2.12 0.53
CA THR A 363 9.40 1.59 1.23
C THR A 363 9.77 0.89 2.53
N MET A 364 10.75 -0.02 2.50
CA MET A 364 11.05 -0.93 3.62
C MET A 364 12.15 -0.42 4.55
N ALA A 365 13.10 0.40 4.06
CA ALA A 365 14.14 0.97 4.88
C ALA A 365 13.77 2.38 5.38
N ARG A 366 13.35 3.27 4.48
CA ARG A 366 13.14 4.68 4.80
C ARG A 366 11.68 5.02 5.18
N GLY A 367 10.74 4.09 5.06
CA GLY A 367 9.33 4.35 5.31
C GLY A 367 8.77 5.49 4.47
N TRP A 368 9.25 5.62 3.25
CA TRP A 368 8.91 6.69 2.32
C TRP A 368 8.32 6.15 1.03
N PHE A 369 7.43 6.91 0.43
CA PHE A 369 6.96 6.58 -0.91
C PHE A 369 8.14 6.68 -1.89
N PRO A 370 8.36 5.67 -2.75
CA PRO A 370 9.36 5.77 -3.81
C PRO A 370 9.14 7.05 -4.61
N GLU A 371 10.22 7.75 -4.97
CA GLU A 371 10.13 9.04 -5.69
C GLU A 371 9.46 8.91 -7.05
N SER A 372 9.43 7.71 -7.55
CA SER A 372 8.63 7.43 -8.72
C SER A 372 7.68 6.26 -8.41
N SER A 373 6.39 6.51 -8.50
CA SER A 373 5.53 5.59 -9.25
C SER A 373 6.22 5.14 -10.57
N ALA A 374 7.28 5.79 -10.99
CA ALA A 374 8.14 5.54 -12.12
C ALA A 374 8.76 4.15 -12.17
N GLN A 375 8.99 3.48 -11.07
CA GLN A 375 9.54 2.12 -11.08
C GLN A 375 8.45 1.03 -11.07
N VAL A 376 7.22 1.38 -10.72
CA VAL A 376 6.07 0.47 -10.81
C VAL A 376 5.30 0.67 -12.10
N VAL A 377 5.47 1.82 -12.75
CA VAL A 377 4.90 2.10 -14.09
C VAL A 377 5.93 1.86 -15.18
N ILE A 378 5.45 1.40 -16.33
CA ILE A 378 6.33 1.11 -17.46
C ILE A 378 6.91 2.40 -18.04
N VAL A 379 6.10 3.43 -18.19
CA VAL A 379 6.49 4.74 -18.69
C VAL A 379 5.96 5.81 -17.75
N ASN A 380 6.81 6.64 -17.18
CA ASN A 380 6.38 7.76 -16.34
C ASN A 380 6.00 9.00 -17.17
N GLU A 381 5.35 9.97 -16.53
CA GLU A 381 4.90 11.22 -17.17
C GLU A 381 6.07 11.99 -17.82
N GLN A 382 7.21 12.07 -17.14
CA GLN A 382 8.38 12.78 -17.65
C GLN A 382 8.94 12.12 -18.90
N LEU A 383 9.09 10.79 -18.89
CA LEU A 383 9.57 10.01 -20.02
C LEU A 383 8.61 10.11 -21.21
N PHE A 384 7.28 10.02 -20.95
CA PHE A 384 6.26 10.21 -21.97
C PHE A 384 6.32 11.62 -22.57
N SER A 385 6.45 12.64 -21.76
CA SER A 385 6.57 14.04 -22.20
C SER A 385 7.83 14.28 -23.02
N ASN A 386 8.97 13.73 -22.58
CA ASN A 386 10.26 13.85 -23.28
C ASN A 386 10.28 13.09 -24.62
N SER A 387 9.35 12.15 -24.80
CA SER A 387 9.21 11.40 -26.06
C SER A 387 8.48 12.17 -27.15
N LYS A 388 7.99 13.38 -26.88
CA LYS A 388 7.36 14.24 -27.91
C LYS A 388 8.43 14.96 -28.72
N GLY A 389 8.43 14.77 -30.05
CA GLY A 389 9.43 15.38 -30.95
C GLY A 389 9.33 14.87 -32.39
N LEU A 390 10.07 15.49 -33.29
CA LEU A 390 10.12 15.14 -34.71
C LEU A 390 11.54 14.76 -35.12
N TYR A 391 11.69 13.59 -35.78
CA TYR A 391 12.95 13.19 -36.32
C TYR A 391 13.28 13.93 -37.63
N THR A 392 14.59 14.22 -37.81
CA THR A 392 15.15 14.62 -39.09
C THR A 392 15.76 13.38 -39.73
N PHE A 393 14.97 12.77 -40.63
CA PHE A 393 15.41 11.58 -41.36
C PHE A 393 16.48 11.90 -42.39
N SER A 394 17.45 11.03 -42.55
CA SER A 394 18.56 11.16 -43.52
C SER A 394 18.27 10.49 -44.87
N GLY A 395 17.22 9.69 -44.96
CA GLY A 395 16.82 8.93 -46.13
C GLY A 395 15.35 8.61 -46.21
N PRO A 396 14.93 7.68 -47.09
CA PRO A 396 13.56 7.29 -47.23
C PRO A 396 13.06 6.60 -45.95
N THR A 397 11.79 6.87 -45.60
CA THR A 397 11.09 6.26 -44.48
C THR A 397 10.12 5.20 -44.94
N VAL A 398 9.83 4.24 -44.07
CA VAL A 398 8.85 3.18 -44.30
C VAL A 398 7.68 3.39 -43.34
N ALA A 399 6.45 3.32 -43.87
CA ALA A 399 5.24 3.33 -43.05
C ALA A 399 4.96 1.93 -42.49
N ALA A 400 4.66 1.86 -41.20
CA ALA A 400 4.28 0.64 -40.51
C ALA A 400 3.10 0.89 -39.58
N ALA A 401 2.38 -0.15 -39.22
CA ALA A 401 1.23 -0.01 -38.33
C ALA A 401 1.05 -1.20 -37.39
N GLY A 402 0.39 -0.93 -36.26
CA GLY A 402 -0.07 -1.94 -35.34
C GLY A 402 -1.56 -1.77 -35.04
N VAL A 403 -2.26 -2.89 -34.87
CA VAL A 403 -3.71 -2.86 -34.61
C VAL A 403 -4.05 -3.73 -33.42
N ASP A 404 -4.66 -3.12 -32.41
CA ASP A 404 -5.35 -3.82 -31.32
C ASP A 404 -6.81 -4.01 -31.71
N MET A 405 -7.30 -5.26 -31.66
CA MET A 405 -8.62 -5.66 -32.11
C MET A 405 -9.63 -5.61 -30.97
N ALA A 406 -10.86 -5.18 -31.28
CA ALA A 406 -11.97 -5.22 -30.34
C ALA A 406 -13.26 -5.68 -31.04
N PHE A 407 -14.04 -6.51 -30.34
CA PHE A 407 -15.30 -7.06 -30.86
C PHE A 407 -16.48 -6.66 -29.99
N ASP A 408 -16.35 -6.71 -28.68
CA ASP A 408 -17.43 -6.51 -27.72
C ASP A 408 -17.05 -5.51 -26.61
N GLY A 409 -18.06 -5.03 -25.87
CA GLY A 409 -17.88 -4.20 -24.68
C GLY A 409 -17.42 -2.77 -24.98
N ASN A 410 -16.61 -2.21 -24.08
CA ASN A 410 -16.12 -0.82 -24.15
C ASN A 410 -14.77 -0.68 -24.88
N ASP A 411 -14.15 -1.78 -25.33
CA ASP A 411 -12.85 -1.76 -25.99
C ASP A 411 -12.97 -1.17 -27.41
N SER A 412 -11.94 -0.51 -27.90
CA SER A 412 -11.91 0.15 -29.19
C SER A 412 -10.89 -0.50 -30.12
N VAL A 413 -11.23 -0.60 -31.43
CA VAL A 413 -10.23 -0.99 -32.43
C VAL A 413 -9.33 0.20 -32.69
N ILE A 414 -8.06 0.06 -32.35
CA ILE A 414 -7.06 1.12 -32.48
C ILE A 414 -6.02 0.73 -33.52
N TYR A 415 -5.80 1.64 -34.47
CA TYR A 415 -4.76 1.55 -35.48
C TYR A 415 -3.70 2.60 -35.21
N THR A 416 -2.46 2.20 -34.90
CA THR A 416 -1.32 3.08 -34.65
C THR A 416 -0.41 3.14 -35.88
N LEU A 417 -0.29 4.31 -36.50
CA LEU A 417 0.61 4.57 -37.63
C LEU A 417 2.00 4.97 -37.14
N LEU A 418 3.01 4.33 -37.68
CA LEU A 418 4.43 4.63 -37.46
C LEU A 418 5.14 4.96 -38.78
N ARG A 419 6.23 5.74 -38.70
CA ARG A 419 7.27 5.82 -39.73
C ARG A 419 8.60 5.42 -39.13
N HIS A 420 9.37 4.59 -39.80
CA HIS A 420 10.72 4.26 -39.37
C HIS A 420 11.75 4.50 -40.49
N GLY A 421 12.97 4.79 -40.10
CA GLY A 421 14.06 5.08 -41.01
C GLY A 421 15.32 5.53 -40.27
N SER A 422 16.37 5.84 -41.01
CA SER A 422 17.59 6.43 -40.45
C SER A 422 17.43 7.93 -40.24
N ALA A 423 17.84 8.43 -39.07
CA ALA A 423 17.77 9.84 -38.70
C ALA A 423 19.11 10.37 -38.16
N ILE A 424 19.35 11.65 -38.40
CA ILE A 424 20.55 12.38 -37.92
C ILE A 424 20.33 13.03 -36.55
N GLY A 425 19.08 13.13 -36.10
CA GLY A 425 18.69 13.76 -34.85
C GLY A 425 17.17 14.00 -34.78
N TRP A 426 16.74 14.73 -33.79
CA TRP A 426 15.34 15.07 -33.58
C TRP A 426 15.19 16.47 -32.99
N THR A 427 14.04 17.10 -33.23
CA THR A 427 13.67 18.41 -32.68
C THR A 427 12.63 18.22 -31.60
N ASP A 428 12.84 18.79 -30.43
CA ASP A 428 11.90 18.73 -29.31
C ASP A 428 10.72 19.71 -29.47
N ILE A 429 9.79 19.69 -28.50
CA ILE A 429 8.61 20.58 -28.49
C ILE A 429 8.97 22.08 -28.31
N ARG A 430 10.20 22.39 -27.90
CA ARG A 430 10.71 23.77 -27.74
C ARG A 430 11.40 24.26 -29.00
N GLY A 431 11.57 23.38 -30.00
CA GLY A 431 12.28 23.68 -31.23
C GLY A 431 13.79 23.48 -31.15
N GLU A 432 14.30 22.87 -30.08
CA GLU A 432 15.73 22.57 -29.95
C GLU A 432 16.08 21.29 -30.70
N PHE A 433 17.15 21.34 -31.52
CA PHE A 433 17.62 20.20 -32.30
C PHE A 433 18.68 19.40 -31.56
N HIS A 434 18.39 18.13 -31.33
CA HIS A 434 19.26 17.15 -30.66
C HIS A 434 19.92 16.24 -31.72
N LYS A 435 21.19 16.48 -32.02
CA LYS A 435 21.93 15.71 -33.02
C LYS A 435 22.44 14.39 -32.44
N PHE A 436 22.24 13.30 -33.18
CA PHE A 436 22.89 12.02 -32.85
C PHE A 436 24.38 12.04 -33.16
N LYS A 437 25.18 11.30 -32.38
CA LYS A 437 26.62 11.14 -32.67
C LYS A 437 26.87 10.41 -33.99
N THR A 438 26.02 9.44 -34.30
CA THR A 438 25.96 8.66 -35.53
C THR A 438 24.52 8.55 -35.98
N GLU A 439 24.25 8.30 -37.25
CA GLU A 439 22.91 8.02 -37.72
C GLU A 439 22.31 6.82 -36.97
N ARG A 440 21.07 6.94 -36.59
CA ARG A 440 20.36 5.88 -35.86
C ARG A 440 19.05 5.54 -36.58
N ARG A 441 18.68 4.25 -36.57
CA ARG A 441 17.37 3.84 -37.02
C ARG A 441 16.35 4.14 -35.90
N VAL A 442 15.28 4.86 -36.25
CA VAL A 442 14.33 5.41 -35.29
C VAL A 442 12.90 5.17 -35.74
N ILE A 443 11.96 5.33 -34.81
CA ILE A 443 10.53 5.20 -35.01
C ILE A 443 9.84 6.52 -34.66
N GLN A 444 9.15 7.13 -35.63
CA GLN A 444 8.23 8.25 -35.41
C GLN A 444 6.80 7.71 -35.28
N VAL A 445 6.15 7.93 -34.15
CA VAL A 445 4.72 7.67 -34.00
C VAL A 445 3.95 8.84 -34.61
N GLU A 446 3.24 8.60 -35.67
CA GLU A 446 2.59 9.67 -36.43
C GLU A 446 1.19 9.97 -35.91
N GLN A 447 0.35 8.95 -35.76
CA GLN A 447 -1.05 9.12 -35.40
C GLN A 447 -1.70 7.81 -34.94
N GLN A 448 -2.77 7.92 -34.17
CA GLN A 448 -3.67 6.80 -33.85
C GLN A 448 -5.07 7.06 -34.39
N PHE A 449 -5.64 6.05 -35.05
CA PHE A 449 -6.98 6.06 -35.56
C PHE A 449 -7.87 5.12 -34.75
N VAL A 450 -9.09 5.57 -34.46
CA VAL A 450 -10.13 4.72 -33.86
C VAL A 450 -11.00 4.21 -34.99
N LEU A 451 -11.03 2.91 -35.19
CA LEU A 451 -11.90 2.27 -36.17
C LEU A 451 -13.21 1.84 -35.53
N GLY A 452 -14.27 1.86 -36.32
CA GLY A 452 -15.59 1.39 -35.89
C GLY A 452 -15.58 -0.12 -35.61
N LYS A 453 -16.35 -0.54 -34.61
CA LYS A 453 -16.60 -1.96 -34.36
C LYS A 453 -17.53 -2.52 -35.42
N CYS A 454 -17.14 -3.62 -36.01
CA CYS A 454 -17.91 -4.36 -37.00
C CYS A 454 -17.51 -5.84 -36.97
N ASP A 455 -18.12 -6.64 -37.81
CA ASP A 455 -17.75 -8.04 -37.93
C ASP A 455 -16.31 -8.20 -38.45
N THR A 456 -15.78 -9.41 -38.31
CA THR A 456 -14.42 -9.77 -38.68
C THR A 456 -14.01 -9.36 -40.08
N ILE A 457 -14.90 -9.54 -41.08
CA ILE A 457 -14.61 -9.26 -42.47
C ILE A 457 -14.63 -7.75 -42.77
N GLU A 458 -15.62 -7.02 -42.25
CA GLU A 458 -15.69 -5.57 -42.39
C GLU A 458 -14.55 -4.86 -41.66
N GLN A 459 -14.14 -5.38 -40.49
CA GLN A 459 -13.00 -4.87 -39.75
C GLN A 459 -11.68 -5.07 -40.53
N SER A 460 -11.49 -6.24 -41.13
CA SER A 460 -10.34 -6.53 -41.99
C SER A 460 -10.29 -5.64 -43.21
N LYS A 461 -11.44 -5.42 -43.88
CA LYS A 461 -11.56 -4.49 -45.03
C LYS A 461 -11.20 -3.04 -44.62
N ALA A 462 -11.69 -2.58 -43.47
CA ALA A 462 -11.41 -1.23 -42.99
C ALA A 462 -9.91 -1.04 -42.69
N ILE A 463 -9.26 -2.03 -42.03
CA ILE A 463 -7.83 -2.02 -41.76
C ILE A 463 -7.02 -2.05 -43.06
N MET A 464 -7.35 -2.93 -44.00
CA MET A 464 -6.70 -3.01 -45.32
C MET A 464 -6.85 -1.71 -46.11
N LYS A 465 -8.04 -1.12 -46.14
CA LYS A 465 -8.28 0.16 -46.80
C LYS A 465 -7.42 1.27 -46.25
N LEU A 466 -7.41 1.43 -44.90
CA LEU A 466 -6.60 2.43 -44.21
C LEU A 466 -5.11 2.20 -44.44
N SER A 467 -4.65 0.95 -44.43
CA SER A 467 -3.26 0.59 -44.69
C SER A 467 -2.81 0.99 -46.09
N ASN A 468 -3.68 0.76 -47.11
CA ASN A 468 -3.41 1.19 -48.48
C ASN A 468 -3.37 2.73 -48.62
N GLU A 469 -4.29 3.45 -47.99
CA GLU A 469 -4.32 4.92 -47.97
C GLU A 469 -3.07 5.52 -47.30
N LEU A 470 -2.53 4.86 -46.30
CA LEU A 470 -1.34 5.28 -45.53
C LEU A 470 -0.02 4.67 -46.04
N PHE A 471 -0.08 3.94 -47.17
CA PHE A 471 1.08 3.28 -47.78
C PHE A 471 1.78 2.24 -46.89
N VAL A 472 1.03 1.62 -45.98
CA VAL A 472 1.53 0.50 -45.14
C VAL A 472 1.40 -0.78 -45.98
N LYS A 473 2.53 -1.45 -46.18
CA LYS A 473 2.57 -2.75 -46.90
C LYS A 473 2.25 -3.90 -45.95
N PRO A 474 1.82 -5.07 -46.43
CA PRO A 474 1.46 -6.23 -45.60
C PRO A 474 2.53 -6.60 -44.57
N GLN A 475 3.80 -6.67 -44.95
CA GLN A 475 4.91 -7.02 -44.05
C GLN A 475 5.18 -5.98 -42.94
N TRP A 476 4.60 -4.79 -43.02
CA TRP A 476 4.71 -3.72 -42.04
C TRP A 476 3.40 -3.50 -41.25
N LEU A 477 2.41 -4.35 -41.45
CA LEU A 477 1.19 -4.37 -40.67
C LEU A 477 1.29 -5.48 -39.59
N SER A 478 1.16 -5.10 -38.34
CA SER A 478 1.16 -6.01 -37.19
C SER A 478 -0.20 -6.02 -36.51
N THR A 479 -0.66 -7.17 -36.07
CA THR A 479 -2.00 -7.32 -35.49
C THR A 479 -1.98 -8.19 -34.24
N ASP A 480 -2.88 -7.90 -33.29
CA ASP A 480 -3.17 -8.86 -32.23
C ASP A 480 -3.89 -10.09 -32.85
N ARG A 481 -3.33 -11.26 -32.61
CA ARG A 481 -3.87 -12.57 -33.01
C ARG A 481 -4.46 -13.35 -31.84
N THR A 482 -4.73 -12.71 -30.71
CA THR A 482 -5.24 -13.37 -29.51
C THR A 482 -6.76 -13.54 -29.60
N GLY A 483 -7.28 -14.74 -29.32
CA GLY A 483 -8.70 -15.03 -29.27
C GLY A 483 -9.43 -14.66 -30.58
N ASN A 484 -10.43 -13.76 -30.50
CA ASN A 484 -11.20 -13.33 -31.65
C ASN A 484 -10.37 -12.56 -32.71
N GLY A 485 -9.24 -11.98 -32.32
CA GLY A 485 -8.29 -11.33 -33.24
C GLY A 485 -7.71 -12.26 -34.31
N THR A 486 -7.68 -13.58 -34.04
CA THR A 486 -7.24 -14.59 -35.01
C THR A 486 -8.02 -14.52 -36.33
N GLY A 487 -9.34 -14.37 -36.26
CA GLY A 487 -10.18 -14.30 -37.46
C GLY A 487 -9.90 -13.08 -38.33
N VAL A 488 -9.67 -11.90 -37.75
CA VAL A 488 -9.31 -10.68 -38.49
C VAL A 488 -7.91 -10.80 -39.08
N HIS A 489 -6.95 -11.34 -38.33
CA HIS A 489 -5.60 -11.58 -38.81
C HIS A 489 -5.60 -12.52 -40.03
N ASP A 490 -6.28 -13.68 -39.95
CA ASP A 490 -6.34 -14.67 -41.02
C ASP A 490 -7.04 -14.08 -42.28
N ALA A 491 -8.08 -13.28 -42.09
CA ALA A 491 -8.74 -12.54 -43.20
C ALA A 491 -7.79 -11.52 -43.85
N LEU A 492 -7.00 -10.78 -43.02
CA LEU A 492 -5.99 -9.84 -43.53
C LEU A 492 -4.88 -10.57 -44.30
N CYS A 493 -4.40 -11.71 -43.80
CA CYS A 493 -3.43 -12.53 -44.52
C CYS A 493 -3.97 -12.98 -45.90
N SER A 494 -5.25 -13.31 -45.97
CA SER A 494 -5.90 -13.71 -47.22
C SER A 494 -6.17 -12.55 -48.20
N MET A 495 -6.59 -11.38 -47.68
CA MET A 495 -7.05 -10.27 -48.54
C MET A 495 -5.95 -9.24 -48.82
N PHE A 496 -5.03 -9.01 -47.91
CA PHE A 496 -4.01 -7.98 -47.99
C PHE A 496 -2.62 -8.55 -48.27
N GLY A 497 -2.24 -9.65 -47.63
CA GLY A 497 -0.99 -10.36 -47.89
C GLY A 497 -0.58 -11.28 -46.75
N PRO A 498 0.03 -12.46 -47.04
CA PRO A 498 0.40 -13.45 -46.05
C PRO A 498 1.54 -12.97 -45.11
N GLU A 499 2.19 -11.87 -45.42
CA GLU A 499 3.27 -11.29 -44.64
C GLU A 499 2.78 -10.43 -43.46
N VAL A 500 1.46 -10.24 -43.29
CA VAL A 500 0.90 -9.55 -42.11
C VAL A 500 1.36 -10.26 -40.85
N PHE A 501 1.94 -9.49 -39.92
CA PHE A 501 2.60 -10.04 -38.73
C PHE A 501 1.57 -10.18 -37.58
N GLY A 502 1.27 -11.42 -37.19
CA GLY A 502 0.35 -11.71 -36.08
C GLY A 502 1.09 -11.96 -34.78
N ILE A 503 0.65 -11.33 -33.69
CA ILE A 503 1.22 -11.45 -32.35
C ILE A 503 0.19 -12.08 -31.41
N MET A 504 0.55 -13.14 -30.69
CA MET A 504 -0.30 -13.70 -29.63
C MET A 504 0.20 -13.24 -28.26
N PHE A 505 -0.62 -12.54 -27.51
CA PHE A 505 -0.26 -12.00 -26.19
C PHE A 505 0.07 -13.09 -25.16
N GLY A 506 -0.33 -14.32 -25.41
CA GLY A 506 0.04 -15.48 -24.59
C GLY A 506 1.43 -16.10 -24.86
N TRP A 507 2.19 -15.58 -25.84
CA TRP A 507 3.53 -16.09 -26.11
C TRP A 507 4.52 -15.75 -25.01
N ALA A 508 5.54 -16.59 -24.83
CA ALA A 508 6.71 -16.27 -24.01
C ALA A 508 7.48 -15.09 -24.61
N ALA A 509 8.25 -14.39 -23.78
CA ALA A 509 9.20 -13.41 -24.24
C ALA A 509 10.26 -14.05 -25.16
N THR A 510 10.81 -13.25 -26.08
CA THR A 510 11.75 -13.76 -27.09
C THR A 510 13.17 -13.94 -26.56
N ASP A 511 13.98 -14.76 -27.23
CA ASP A 511 15.43 -14.88 -26.95
C ASP A 511 16.26 -13.71 -27.55
N THR A 512 15.59 -12.64 -28.00
CA THR A 512 16.26 -11.42 -28.49
C THR A 512 16.56 -10.44 -27.36
N ARG A 513 17.38 -9.43 -27.63
CA ARG A 513 17.58 -8.27 -26.74
C ARG A 513 16.75 -7.10 -27.23
N ILE A 514 16.34 -6.18 -26.32
CA ILE A 514 15.69 -4.94 -26.77
C ILE A 514 16.71 -4.05 -27.47
N LEU A 515 17.87 -3.84 -26.86
CA LEU A 515 19.02 -3.14 -27.43
C LEU A 515 20.22 -4.09 -27.45
N ASP A 516 21.14 -3.90 -28.40
CA ASP A 516 22.31 -4.79 -28.54
C ASP A 516 23.27 -4.72 -27.36
N ASP A 517 23.30 -3.60 -26.66
CA ASP A 517 24.10 -3.40 -25.44
C ASP A 517 23.43 -3.92 -24.16
N ASP A 518 22.19 -4.41 -24.23
CA ASP A 518 21.55 -5.04 -23.07
C ASP A 518 22.28 -6.36 -22.72
N SER A 519 22.55 -6.55 -21.43
CA SER A 519 23.31 -7.70 -20.93
C SER A 519 22.54 -9.02 -20.99
N HIS A 520 21.21 -8.97 -21.01
CA HIS A 520 20.32 -10.12 -20.92
C HIS A 520 19.37 -10.21 -22.11
N GLN A 521 18.94 -11.44 -22.42
CA GLN A 521 17.87 -11.69 -23.38
C GLN A 521 16.51 -11.38 -22.76
N CYS A 522 15.51 -11.05 -23.60
CA CYS A 522 14.16 -10.73 -23.11
C CYS A 522 13.52 -11.89 -22.34
N SER A 523 13.76 -13.14 -22.77
CA SER A 523 13.28 -14.35 -22.07
C SER A 523 13.85 -14.54 -20.66
N GLU A 524 14.98 -13.91 -20.35
CA GLU A 524 15.60 -13.94 -19.02
C GLU A 524 15.00 -12.91 -18.05
N ILE A 525 14.38 -11.85 -18.59
CA ILE A 525 13.92 -10.69 -17.82
C ILE A 525 12.39 -10.58 -17.79
N TYR A 526 11.71 -10.89 -18.90
CA TYR A 526 10.28 -10.64 -19.06
C TYR A 526 9.48 -11.94 -19.02
N HIS A 527 8.33 -11.91 -18.34
CA HIS A 527 7.46 -13.07 -18.17
C HIS A 527 6.82 -13.54 -19.49
N ASP A 528 6.42 -12.59 -20.34
CA ASP A 528 5.67 -12.82 -21.56
C ASP A 528 5.98 -11.76 -22.62
N ILE A 529 5.50 -12.02 -23.85
CA ILE A 529 5.70 -11.13 -24.99
C ILE A 529 5.11 -9.72 -24.77
N VAL A 530 3.98 -9.62 -24.05
CA VAL A 530 3.34 -8.32 -23.79
C VAL A 530 4.21 -7.46 -22.90
N THR A 531 4.82 -8.07 -21.90
CA THR A 531 5.78 -7.40 -21.01
C THR A 531 7.02 -6.96 -21.80
N GLU A 532 7.58 -7.83 -22.63
CA GLU A 532 8.71 -7.47 -23.52
C GLU A 532 8.36 -6.30 -24.42
N MET A 533 7.22 -6.32 -25.11
CA MET A 533 6.78 -5.27 -26.00
C MET A 533 6.64 -3.91 -25.30
N ALA A 534 6.05 -3.93 -24.11
CA ALA A 534 5.85 -2.72 -23.31
C ALA A 534 7.19 -2.12 -22.84
N PHE A 535 8.11 -2.98 -22.39
CA PHE A 535 9.46 -2.54 -22.01
C PHE A 535 10.32 -2.14 -23.20
N ALA A 536 10.08 -2.69 -24.39
CA ALA A 536 10.75 -2.23 -25.62
C ALA A 536 10.36 -0.78 -25.95
N VAL A 537 9.08 -0.42 -25.83
CA VAL A 537 8.63 0.97 -25.98
C VAL A 537 9.31 1.87 -24.95
N ARG A 538 9.36 1.48 -23.69
CA ARG A 538 10.07 2.23 -22.63
C ARG A 538 11.54 2.44 -22.98
N ARG A 539 12.28 1.38 -23.32
CA ARG A 539 13.71 1.44 -23.64
C ARG A 539 13.99 2.32 -24.86
N PHE A 540 13.10 2.28 -25.87
CA PHE A 540 13.20 3.14 -27.03
C PHE A 540 12.91 4.61 -26.69
N MET A 541 12.00 4.91 -25.76
CA MET A 541 11.79 6.26 -25.23
C MET A 541 13.00 6.77 -24.45
N GLU A 542 13.59 5.94 -23.57
CA GLU A 542 14.79 6.26 -22.78
C GLU A 542 16.02 6.54 -23.63
N THR A 543 16.12 5.91 -24.81
CA THR A 543 17.27 6.01 -25.70
C THR A 543 17.05 6.91 -26.92
N ASP A 544 15.95 7.65 -26.95
CA ASP A 544 15.55 8.51 -28.07
C ASP A 544 15.41 7.77 -29.42
N LEU A 545 14.98 6.50 -29.39
CA LEU A 545 14.71 5.72 -30.60
C LEU A 545 13.24 5.75 -31.02
N ILE A 546 12.35 6.29 -30.20
CA ILE A 546 10.95 6.54 -30.52
C ILE A 546 10.57 7.96 -30.13
N LYS A 547 9.85 8.65 -31.02
CA LYS A 547 9.25 9.96 -30.73
C LYS A 547 7.79 10.01 -31.17
N LEU A 548 6.98 10.73 -30.38
CA LEU A 548 5.58 11.02 -30.67
C LEU A 548 5.49 12.34 -31.44
N ASN A 549 4.77 12.38 -32.55
CA ASN A 549 4.57 13.59 -33.34
C ASN A 549 3.91 14.69 -32.49
N PRO A 550 4.58 15.82 -32.21
CA PRO A 550 4.04 16.87 -31.35
C PRO A 550 2.87 17.64 -31.94
N GLY A 551 2.61 17.50 -33.24
CA GLY A 551 1.46 18.08 -33.93
C GLY A 551 0.12 17.40 -33.61
N ILE A 552 0.15 16.30 -32.85
CA ILE A 552 -1.03 15.50 -32.49
C ILE A 552 -1.22 15.50 -30.97
N SER A 553 -2.48 15.49 -30.52
CA SER A 553 -2.80 15.31 -29.10
C SER A 553 -2.69 13.85 -28.68
N TRP A 554 -1.82 13.57 -27.71
CA TRP A 554 -1.59 12.24 -27.16
C TRP A 554 -2.25 12.01 -25.80
N ASN A 555 -3.16 12.89 -25.37
CA ASN A 555 -3.75 12.83 -24.03
C ASN A 555 -4.43 11.48 -23.72
N GLN A 556 -5.04 10.82 -24.72
CA GLN A 556 -5.67 9.52 -24.49
C GLN A 556 -4.63 8.41 -24.38
N LEU A 557 -3.59 8.42 -25.22
CA LEU A 557 -2.47 7.48 -25.11
C LEU A 557 -1.74 7.64 -23.78
N GLU A 558 -1.52 8.88 -23.33
CA GLU A 558 -0.88 9.19 -22.03
C GLU A 558 -1.66 8.59 -20.86
N LYS A 559 -3.00 8.74 -20.84
CA LYS A 559 -3.89 8.15 -19.82
C LYS A 559 -3.87 6.63 -19.77
N GLU A 560 -3.49 5.97 -20.85
CA GLU A 560 -3.38 4.51 -20.92
C GLU A 560 -1.94 4.01 -20.68
N THR A 561 -0.93 4.79 -21.06
CA THR A 561 0.49 4.44 -20.96
C THR A 561 1.05 4.70 -19.57
N VAL A 562 0.89 5.93 -19.06
CA VAL A 562 1.51 6.36 -17.80
C VAL A 562 1.02 5.54 -16.59
N PRO A 563 -0.27 5.23 -16.42
CA PRO A 563 -0.71 4.44 -15.29
C PRO A 563 -0.45 2.92 -15.45
N ARG A 564 0.14 2.46 -16.55
CA ARG A 564 0.40 1.02 -16.80
C ARG A 564 1.49 0.50 -15.87
N ARG A 565 1.15 -0.45 -15.00
CA ARG A 565 2.03 -0.97 -13.95
C ARG A 565 2.71 -2.28 -14.34
N TYR A 566 3.79 -2.60 -13.65
CA TYR A 566 4.42 -3.90 -13.69
C TYR A 566 4.79 -4.37 -12.28
N SER A 567 5.02 -5.65 -12.13
CA SER A 567 5.49 -6.28 -10.90
C SER A 567 6.71 -7.14 -11.18
N GLN A 568 7.54 -7.33 -10.17
CA GLN A 568 8.64 -8.27 -10.21
C GLN A 568 8.20 -9.58 -9.54
N GLN A 569 8.38 -10.71 -10.22
CA GLN A 569 7.99 -12.02 -9.75
C GLN A 569 9.23 -12.91 -9.49
N GLY A 570 9.21 -13.66 -8.40
CA GLY A 570 10.21 -14.69 -8.08
C GLY A 570 11.66 -14.21 -8.24
N ARG A 571 12.39 -14.80 -9.22
CA ARG A 571 13.82 -14.53 -9.45
C ARG A 571 14.14 -13.21 -10.16
N GLY A 572 13.25 -12.25 -10.09
CA GLY A 572 13.48 -10.93 -10.73
C GLY A 572 12.78 -10.77 -12.08
N ILE A 573 11.93 -11.71 -12.48
CA ILE A 573 11.18 -11.66 -13.74
C ILE A 573 10.13 -10.55 -13.69
N LEU A 574 10.17 -9.64 -14.65
CA LEU A 574 9.21 -8.54 -14.76
C LEU A 574 7.94 -9.00 -15.48
N ARG A 575 6.80 -8.56 -14.98
CA ARG A 575 5.49 -8.84 -15.58
C ARG A 575 4.62 -7.59 -15.56
N ILE A 576 4.08 -7.23 -16.72
CA ILE A 576 3.08 -6.16 -16.85
C ILE A 576 1.76 -6.59 -16.18
N GLU A 577 1.04 -5.64 -15.59
CA GLU A 577 -0.29 -5.92 -15.06
C GLU A 577 -1.25 -6.40 -16.14
N SER A 578 -2.18 -7.29 -15.78
CA SER A 578 -3.18 -7.78 -16.71
C SER A 578 -4.13 -6.66 -17.19
N LYS A 579 -4.67 -6.77 -18.42
CA LYS A 579 -5.72 -5.86 -18.94
C LYS A 579 -6.91 -5.75 -17.96
N LYS A 580 -7.26 -6.86 -17.30
CA LYS A 580 -8.35 -6.93 -16.32
C LYS A 580 -8.04 -6.11 -15.05
N ASP A 581 -6.82 -6.17 -14.53
CA ASP A 581 -6.44 -5.43 -13.33
C ASP A 581 -6.28 -3.94 -13.63
N PHE A 582 -5.73 -3.59 -14.80
CA PHE A 582 -5.70 -2.23 -15.28
C PHE A 582 -7.10 -1.62 -15.39
N LYS A 583 -8.06 -2.32 -16.02
CA LYS A 583 -9.46 -1.87 -16.13
C LYS A 583 -10.11 -1.64 -14.76
N LYS A 584 -9.94 -2.56 -13.82
CA LYS A 584 -10.48 -2.42 -12.45
C LYS A 584 -10.01 -1.13 -11.76
N ARG A 585 -8.75 -0.77 -11.97
CA ARG A 585 -8.09 0.37 -11.33
C ARG A 585 -8.33 1.68 -12.09
N ASN A 586 -8.61 1.62 -13.37
CA ASN A 586 -8.71 2.77 -14.27
C ASN A 586 -10.14 3.00 -14.77
N SER A 587 -11.11 2.99 -13.86
CA SER A 587 -12.53 3.27 -14.16
C SER A 587 -13.09 2.45 -15.33
N ASN A 588 -12.69 1.19 -15.43
CA ASN A 588 -13.08 0.25 -16.50
C ASN A 588 -12.61 0.63 -17.92
N ASN A 589 -11.67 1.58 -18.05
CA ASN A 589 -11.07 1.93 -19.33
C ASN A 589 -10.03 0.89 -19.75
N SER A 590 -10.04 0.51 -21.02
CA SER A 590 -9.07 -0.42 -21.62
C SER A 590 -7.81 0.32 -22.09
N PRO A 591 -6.62 -0.31 -22.08
CA PRO A 591 -5.39 0.31 -22.58
C PRO A 591 -5.18 0.06 -24.10
N ASP A 592 -6.24 0.12 -24.90
CA ASP A 592 -6.23 -0.30 -26.30
C ASP A 592 -5.26 0.52 -27.18
N ARG A 593 -5.08 1.82 -26.86
CA ARG A 593 -4.11 2.69 -27.56
C ARG A 593 -2.67 2.31 -27.23
N PHE A 594 -2.40 1.98 -25.99
CA PHE A 594 -1.06 1.51 -25.59
C PHE A 594 -0.79 0.12 -26.17
N ASP A 595 -1.78 -0.78 -26.14
CA ASP A 595 -1.63 -2.12 -26.71
C ASP A 595 -1.40 -2.05 -28.24
N SER A 596 -2.10 -1.20 -28.96
CA SER A 596 -1.87 -0.94 -30.39
C SER A 596 -0.46 -0.37 -30.65
N LEU A 597 0.05 0.52 -29.79
CA LEU A 597 1.40 1.09 -29.91
C LEU A 597 2.48 0.01 -29.73
N ILE A 598 2.38 -0.83 -28.68
CA ILE A 598 3.37 -1.90 -28.43
C ILE A 598 3.39 -2.94 -29.54
N ILE A 599 2.22 -3.27 -30.14
CA ILE A 599 2.09 -4.13 -31.32
C ILE A 599 2.85 -3.52 -32.50
N ALA A 600 2.59 -2.23 -32.80
CA ALA A 600 3.23 -1.53 -33.92
C ALA A 600 4.76 -1.48 -33.80
N VAL A 601 5.26 -1.11 -32.61
CA VAL A 601 6.70 -1.02 -32.33
C VAL A 601 7.36 -2.38 -32.41
N HIS A 602 6.72 -3.43 -31.88
CA HIS A 602 7.25 -4.79 -31.94
C HIS A 602 7.36 -5.30 -33.39
N GLY A 603 6.35 -5.05 -34.22
CA GLY A 603 6.42 -5.41 -35.64
C GLY A 603 7.58 -4.74 -36.37
N VAL A 604 7.81 -3.45 -36.15
CA VAL A 604 8.98 -2.74 -36.70
C VAL A 604 10.29 -3.31 -36.13
N ARG A 605 10.35 -3.55 -34.82
CA ARG A 605 11.53 -4.12 -34.15
C ARG A 605 11.94 -5.46 -34.75
N MET A 606 10.99 -6.36 -34.96
CA MET A 606 11.26 -7.69 -35.47
C MET A 606 11.57 -7.68 -36.98
N ASN A 607 10.83 -6.93 -37.78
CA ASN A 607 10.98 -6.92 -39.24
C ASN A 607 12.12 -6.02 -39.73
N ALA A 608 12.44 -4.93 -39.03
CA ALA A 608 13.51 -4.01 -39.38
C ALA A 608 14.85 -4.36 -38.74
N GLY A 609 14.92 -5.38 -37.86
CA GLY A 609 16.14 -5.69 -37.09
C GLY A 609 16.59 -4.50 -36.25
N MET A 610 15.65 -3.78 -35.60
CA MET A 610 15.99 -2.66 -34.74
C MET A 610 16.45 -3.15 -33.39
N SER A 611 17.74 -3.36 -33.30
CA SER A 611 18.48 -3.62 -32.09
C SER A 611 19.49 -2.48 -31.86
N GLY A 612 19.12 -1.28 -31.73
CA GLY A 612 19.94 -0.13 -31.31
C GLY A 612 21.22 0.20 -32.09
N LEU A 613 21.71 -0.64 -32.99
CA LEU A 613 22.98 -0.50 -33.67
C LEU A 613 22.88 0.10 -35.08
N MET A 614 24.07 0.55 -35.50
CA MET A 614 24.32 1.23 -36.77
C MET A 614 23.79 0.46 -37.99
N VAL A 615 23.40 1.26 -38.98
CA VAL A 615 22.92 0.81 -40.28
C VAL A 615 23.92 -0.13 -40.96
N GLU A 616 23.70 -1.42 -40.90
CA GLU A 616 24.17 -2.35 -41.91
C GLU A 616 23.01 -2.80 -42.79
N ASN A 617 23.26 -2.92 -44.05
CA ASN A 617 22.40 -3.08 -45.22
C ASN A 617 21.21 -4.04 -45.01
N PRO A 618 19.96 -3.65 -45.30
CA PRO A 618 18.74 -4.43 -44.99
C PRO A 618 18.49 -5.66 -45.86
N ALA A 619 19.45 -6.12 -46.66
CA ALA A 619 19.22 -7.17 -47.65
C ALA A 619 19.39 -8.61 -47.15
N GLN A 620 19.78 -8.85 -45.89
CA GLN A 620 20.06 -10.22 -45.39
C GLN A 620 19.70 -10.46 -43.93
N THR A 621 18.49 -10.23 -43.53
CA THR A 621 18.01 -10.79 -42.25
C THR A 621 16.99 -11.86 -42.54
N LYS A 622 17.42 -13.11 -42.47
CA LYS A 622 16.52 -14.28 -42.34
C LYS A 622 15.68 -14.08 -41.09
N GLN A 623 14.38 -14.27 -41.22
CA GLN A 623 13.46 -14.31 -40.09
C GLN A 623 14.03 -15.23 -39.00
N PRO A 624 14.04 -14.82 -37.72
CA PRO A 624 14.32 -15.75 -36.65
C PRO A 624 13.26 -16.86 -36.73
N ALA A 625 13.71 -18.10 -36.82
CA ALA A 625 12.84 -19.25 -36.82
C ALA A 625 12.06 -19.25 -35.50
N HIS A 626 10.79 -18.87 -35.53
CA HIS A 626 9.86 -19.11 -34.44
C HIS A 626 9.86 -20.61 -34.17
N LYS A 627 10.42 -21.03 -33.03
CA LYS A 627 10.17 -22.38 -32.52
C LYS A 627 8.66 -22.48 -32.30
N GLN A 628 7.95 -23.05 -33.28
CA GLN A 628 6.62 -23.57 -33.06
C GLN A 628 6.75 -24.62 -31.97
N GLN A 629 6.29 -24.33 -30.77
CA GLN A 629 5.98 -25.37 -29.81
C GLN A 629 4.76 -26.12 -30.38
N HIS A 630 5.04 -27.20 -31.17
CA HIS A 630 4.07 -28.24 -31.40
C HIS A 630 3.84 -28.96 -30.07
N GLY A 631 2.86 -28.51 -29.34
CA GLY A 631 2.27 -29.24 -28.23
C GLY A 631 1.31 -30.30 -28.79
N VAL A 632 1.85 -31.29 -29.47
CA VAL A 632 1.22 -32.61 -29.62
C VAL A 632 2.14 -33.55 -28.86
N VAL A 633 1.84 -33.77 -27.61
CA VAL A 633 2.34 -34.90 -26.86
C VAL A 633 1.69 -36.13 -27.51
N ASP A 634 2.49 -36.89 -28.22
CA ASP A 634 2.10 -38.18 -28.77
C ASP A 634 1.82 -39.15 -27.60
N VAL A 635 0.55 -39.34 -27.30
CA VAL A 635 0.05 -40.18 -26.19
C VAL A 635 0.27 -41.67 -26.48
N LEU A 636 0.97 -42.03 -27.57
CA LEU A 636 1.18 -43.42 -28.00
C LEU A 636 2.52 -44.03 -27.59
N GLU A 637 3.45 -43.30 -27.00
CA GLU A 637 4.74 -43.89 -26.55
C GLU A 637 4.77 -44.29 -25.06
N PHE A 638 3.65 -44.22 -24.34
CA PHE A 638 3.61 -44.59 -22.91
C PHE A 638 2.98 -45.96 -22.61
N LEU A 639 2.73 -46.76 -23.62
CA LEU A 639 2.11 -48.09 -23.44
C LEU A 639 3.00 -49.32 -23.78
N ASP A 640 4.30 -49.12 -23.99
CA ASP A 640 5.19 -50.23 -24.36
C ASP A 640 6.41 -50.43 -23.44
N MET A 641 6.26 -50.18 -22.14
CA MET A 641 7.24 -50.61 -21.11
C MET A 641 6.54 -51.28 -19.92
N SER A 642 5.95 -52.46 -20.18
CA SER A 642 5.64 -53.44 -19.14
C SER A 642 5.60 -54.82 -19.73
N THR A 643 6.76 -55.45 -19.83
CA THR A 643 7.01 -56.89 -19.62
C THR A 643 8.37 -57.04 -18.98
#